data_cf9ff18848d0ca9092dcb6c994a21e3e
#
_entry.id   cf9ff18848d0ca9092dcb6c994a21e3e
#
_cell.length_a   1.000
_cell.length_b   1.000
_cell.length_c   1.000
_cell.angle_alpha   90.00
_cell.angle_beta   90.00
_cell.angle_gamma   90.00
#
_symmetry.space_group_name_H-M   'P 1'
#
loop_
_entity.id
_entity.type
_entity.pdbx_description
1 polymer ?
#
loop_
_entity_poly.entity_id
_entity_poly.type
_entity_poly.pdbx_seq_one_letter_code
_entity_poly.pdbx_strand_id
1 'polypeptide(L)'
;TLIKEGHVESVWTGDSEPLFTLPEFIPYFRAVYGRSEQLSKPAQKALVSLEAGRKVRARKPLEELEQHYLLTRLPDGMRLRKPTPTASYEKALDWLVSTYLGYCGPRSAEQLAIELRLPEQVVEQTLYDLEERGALQGGNFVLGRPIPHYLLAEDIIYLEAQSRGDLIVISEKQLRSYVDAKLFRRFTNLQGLFDALGDVPSARIAYYRLDEPSLDEWWQWRDSDALLQGRFAGGRLRYTPANKVGIYQALYRRPPTGKLAEAIVELLARNSPLTRHEIATRLEKEPEQVEPVLRGLEECLQLHRFNRHRNPWTTHNRYRLLEEFDTPEKPERKMLLQVLRSLGPLSFAPLRRETWLPLVVLRSLLSQLQEEGIVTRIVVASATRLFVYVLSDELEALQTPIEGTPVRVLSWRDPMLVHMRREVFSRYGDEWTHPITRGGMLVGFLEMWAMSGLLEVRKLSLEQPELLPEVLAALHEHAGYQREFNSDVIRIKQIEGRPVSELEQHARDMFLSAGYQPLRDWLVNGPIVTEQFNPRELDGYLLWRQHIHPQRRFTNARQAFRETGGLRSEYELSLRIQGRFFHPRDYGEEFDLVLGVMIPGYATYCSVQDAMVYRDARDVPIEPEDRRLLSLAVDSRGVPRDELLRRSGLDPDTFKKMLSRLYHSLHMVRTPRGYYRTLPVQRILNRDEARFRVVKRLILQFGVVSAERLGLLVKGEVPMAELRAILAQLEREGVLIKGFLQEGDATLMWLLKEDLQRVRGHVFQGSFVLHQADRLAHYFATEIRQEFGLGACYVIYSGTQRTGAFKMSRRSKDAIITRFIGNLHERHVIEAWARQWRLNLEWDLELEESQPLLANDSDSKRGEHSPAPAEA
;
A
#
# COMPACT_ATOMS: atom_id res chain seq x y z
N THR A 1 34.49 -24.72 14.80
CA THR A 1 33.29 -25.13 14.09
C THR A 1 32.45 -23.90 13.76
N LEU A 2 31.97 -23.13 14.75
CA LEU A 2 31.10 -21.95 14.57
C LEU A 2 31.67 -20.87 13.61
N ILE A 3 32.99 -20.65 13.63
CA ILE A 3 33.64 -19.70 12.73
C ILE A 3 33.67 -20.22 11.29
N LYS A 4 33.93 -21.52 11.11
CA LYS A 4 33.94 -22.13 9.76
C LYS A 4 32.54 -22.14 9.13
N GLU A 5 31.53 -22.35 9.91
CA GLU A 5 30.12 -22.36 9.54
C GLU A 5 29.55 -20.94 9.33
N GLY A 6 30.30 -19.91 9.73
CA GLY A 6 29.88 -18.53 9.58
C GLY A 6 28.92 -18.01 10.66
N HIS A 7 28.72 -18.76 11.72
CA HIS A 7 27.89 -18.36 12.87
C HIS A 7 28.57 -17.30 13.74
N VAL A 8 29.89 -17.24 13.71
CA VAL A 8 30.71 -16.25 14.44
C VAL A 8 31.81 -15.74 13.52
N GLU A 9 32.08 -14.46 13.57
CA GLU A 9 33.16 -13.81 12.80
C GLU A 9 34.13 -13.06 13.68
N SER A 10 35.40 -13.02 13.25
CA SER A 10 36.42 -12.20 13.93
C SER A 10 36.28 -10.73 13.58
N VAL A 11 36.42 -9.84 14.52
CA VAL A 11 36.42 -8.40 14.31
C VAL A 11 37.69 -7.77 14.88
N TRP A 12 38.14 -6.72 14.21
CA TRP A 12 39.32 -5.96 14.65
C TRP A 12 38.91 -4.77 15.52
N THR A 13 39.58 -4.60 16.68
CA THR A 13 39.30 -3.53 17.63
C THR A 13 40.58 -2.72 18.01
N GLY A 14 41.56 -2.73 17.11
CA GLY A 14 42.83 -2.01 17.35
C GLY A 14 43.95 -2.88 17.88
N ASP A 15 43.74 -4.16 18.20
CA ASP A 15 44.76 -5.04 18.79
C ASP A 15 45.14 -6.20 17.86
N SER A 16 46.23 -6.89 18.23
CA SER A 16 46.68 -8.09 17.52
C SER A 16 45.78 -9.30 17.70
N GLU A 17 45.00 -9.36 18.77
CA GLU A 17 44.07 -10.45 19.04
C GLU A 17 42.67 -10.09 18.54
N PRO A 18 42.06 -10.95 17.71
CA PRO A 18 40.74 -10.72 17.21
C PRO A 18 39.67 -10.97 18.30
N LEU A 19 38.71 -10.09 18.40
CA LEU A 19 37.44 -10.37 19.07
C LEU A 19 36.54 -11.18 18.16
N PHE A 20 35.63 -11.94 18.72
CA PHE A 20 34.65 -12.73 17.96
C PHE A 20 33.25 -12.23 18.26
N THR A 21 32.44 -12.05 17.20
CA THR A 21 31.08 -11.55 17.29
C THR A 21 30.16 -12.29 16.31
N LEU A 22 28.85 -12.14 16.50
CA LEU A 22 27.89 -12.60 15.51
C LEU A 22 27.92 -11.68 14.28
N PRO A 23 27.70 -12.22 13.08
CA PRO A 23 27.75 -11.45 11.81
C PRO A 23 26.85 -10.21 11.82
N GLU A 24 25.71 -10.26 12.50
CA GLU A 24 24.74 -9.17 12.63
C GLU A 24 25.27 -7.94 13.37
N PHE A 25 26.31 -8.10 14.19
CA PHE A 25 26.91 -7.00 14.94
C PHE A 25 28.12 -6.35 14.24
N ILE A 26 28.58 -6.93 13.14
CA ILE A 26 29.68 -6.38 12.35
C ILE A 26 29.45 -4.92 11.92
N PRO A 27 28.26 -4.48 11.51
CA PRO A 27 27.98 -3.08 11.18
C PRO A 27 28.32 -2.11 12.30
N TYR A 28 28.09 -2.50 13.56
CA TYR A 28 28.38 -1.68 14.74
C TYR A 28 29.88 -1.58 14.99
N PHE A 29 30.57 -2.72 14.98
CA PHE A 29 32.06 -2.73 15.15
C PHE A 29 32.72 -1.96 14.01
N ARG A 30 32.25 -2.10 12.78
CA ARG A 30 32.77 -1.38 11.63
C ARG A 30 32.57 0.14 11.77
N ALA A 31 31.45 0.58 12.31
CA ALA A 31 31.17 2.00 12.52
C ALA A 31 32.10 2.63 13.59
N VAL A 32 32.47 1.87 14.63
CA VAL A 32 33.30 2.37 15.74
C VAL A 32 34.79 2.22 15.44
N TYR A 33 35.23 1.08 14.97
CA TYR A 33 36.65 0.73 14.84
C TYR A 33 37.13 0.67 13.38
N GLY A 34 36.21 0.71 12.40
CA GLY A 34 36.57 0.66 10.97
C GLY A 34 37.30 1.93 10.54
N ARG A 35 38.33 1.77 9.71
CA ARG A 35 39.05 2.90 9.10
C ARG A 35 38.21 3.57 8.04
N SER A 36 38.13 4.88 8.04
CA SER A 36 37.43 5.68 7.03
C SER A 36 38.32 6.07 5.86
N GLU A 37 39.63 5.88 5.97
CA GLU A 37 40.60 6.22 4.95
C GLU A 37 40.46 5.31 3.71
N GLN A 38 40.86 5.83 2.55
CA GLN A 38 40.88 5.00 1.33
C GLN A 38 41.93 3.90 1.44
N LEU A 39 41.59 2.70 0.94
CA LEU A 39 42.55 1.61 0.86
C LEU A 39 43.82 2.00 0.10
N SER A 40 44.95 1.62 0.59
CA SER A 40 46.21 1.76 -0.12
C SER A 40 46.18 0.99 -1.45
N LYS A 41 46.97 1.44 -2.42
CA LYS A 41 47.11 0.72 -3.73
C LYS A 41 47.45 -0.77 -3.55
N PRO A 42 48.35 -1.18 -2.65
CA PRO A 42 48.63 -2.60 -2.37
C PRO A 42 47.43 -3.36 -1.83
N ALA A 43 46.64 -2.73 -0.91
CA ALA A 43 45.42 -3.35 -0.36
C ALA A 43 44.31 -3.47 -1.38
N GLN A 44 44.11 -2.47 -2.24
CA GLN A 44 43.17 -2.54 -3.36
C GLN A 44 43.53 -3.70 -4.35
N LYS A 45 44.82 -3.83 -4.68
CA LYS A 45 45.30 -4.92 -5.52
C LYS A 45 45.13 -6.30 -4.87
N ALA A 46 45.32 -6.37 -3.56
CA ALA A 46 45.05 -7.58 -2.78
C ALA A 46 43.56 -7.95 -2.78
N LEU A 47 42.69 -6.97 -2.60
CA LEU A 47 41.21 -7.16 -2.61
C LEU A 47 40.77 -7.76 -3.98
N VAL A 48 41.14 -7.12 -5.06
CA VAL A 48 40.84 -7.62 -6.43
C VAL A 48 41.36 -9.02 -6.67
N SER A 49 42.54 -9.33 -6.11
CA SER A 49 43.14 -10.69 -6.24
C SER A 49 42.33 -11.73 -5.46
N LEU A 50 41.85 -11.37 -4.26
CA LEU A 50 40.99 -12.24 -3.44
C LEU A 50 39.58 -12.44 -4.04
N GLU A 51 39.01 -11.39 -4.60
CA GLU A 51 37.73 -11.46 -5.34
C GLU A 51 37.83 -12.40 -6.56
N ALA A 52 38.99 -12.42 -7.21
CA ALA A 52 39.28 -13.35 -8.28
C ALA A 52 39.69 -14.76 -7.80
N GLY A 53 39.54 -15.08 -6.53
CA GLY A 53 39.88 -16.39 -5.96
C GLY A 53 41.39 -16.68 -5.85
N ARG A 54 42.25 -15.66 -5.98
CA ARG A 54 43.70 -15.83 -5.94
C ARG A 54 44.23 -15.67 -4.51
N LYS A 55 45.22 -16.51 -4.14
CA LYS A 55 45.85 -16.42 -2.81
C LYS A 55 46.75 -15.19 -2.72
N VAL A 56 46.58 -14.37 -1.70
CA VAL A 56 47.42 -13.23 -1.36
C VAL A 56 48.29 -13.60 -0.15
N ARG A 57 49.64 -13.44 -0.25
CA ARG A 57 50.58 -13.80 0.81
C ARG A 57 51.13 -12.57 1.59
N ALA A 58 50.90 -11.38 1.04
CA ALA A 58 51.44 -10.14 1.64
C ALA A 58 50.63 -9.77 2.87
N ARG A 59 51.27 -9.80 4.07
CA ARG A 59 50.63 -9.61 5.38
C ARG A 59 50.02 -8.21 5.56
N LYS A 60 50.78 -7.15 5.29
CA LYS A 60 50.34 -5.75 5.47
C LYS A 60 49.07 -5.40 4.68
N PRO A 61 48.92 -5.70 3.39
CA PRO A 61 47.65 -5.48 2.68
C PRO A 61 46.48 -6.25 3.24
N LEU A 62 46.69 -7.47 3.75
CA LEU A 62 45.62 -8.28 4.35
C LEU A 62 45.18 -7.69 5.70
N GLU A 63 46.13 -7.23 6.53
CA GLU A 63 45.87 -6.55 7.81
C GLU A 63 45.07 -5.24 7.57
N GLU A 64 45.42 -4.50 6.52
CA GLU A 64 44.68 -3.29 6.13
C GLU A 64 43.26 -3.62 5.73
N LEU A 65 43.02 -4.66 4.92
CA LEU A 65 41.66 -5.11 4.53
C LEU A 65 40.86 -5.59 5.77
N GLU A 66 41.51 -6.22 6.74
CA GLU A 66 40.86 -6.62 7.99
C GLU A 66 40.46 -5.39 8.80
N GLN A 67 41.32 -4.36 8.91
CA GLN A 67 41.02 -3.09 9.57
C GLN A 67 39.89 -2.30 8.90
N HIS A 68 39.66 -2.50 7.62
CA HIS A 68 38.52 -1.97 6.88
C HIS A 68 37.29 -2.86 6.93
N TYR A 69 37.32 -3.95 7.71
CA TYR A 69 36.22 -4.90 7.86
C TYR A 69 35.80 -5.58 6.54
N LEU A 70 36.74 -5.76 5.63
CA LEU A 70 36.53 -6.46 4.34
C LEU A 70 36.93 -7.94 4.41
N LEU A 71 37.65 -8.34 5.44
CA LEU A 71 38.07 -9.71 5.67
C LEU A 71 37.67 -10.20 7.07
N THR A 72 37.40 -11.49 7.16
CA THR A 72 37.30 -12.21 8.44
C THR A 72 38.41 -13.25 8.55
N ARG A 73 38.99 -13.38 9.74
CA ARG A 73 40.08 -14.33 10.01
C ARG A 73 39.48 -15.69 10.34
N LEU A 74 39.90 -16.71 9.67
CA LEU A 74 39.54 -18.09 9.91
C LEU A 74 40.74 -18.86 10.46
N PRO A 75 40.54 -19.99 11.15
CA PRO A 75 41.65 -20.84 11.64
C PRO A 75 42.59 -21.34 10.54
N ASP A 76 42.10 -21.47 9.33
CA ASP A 76 42.82 -21.96 8.13
C ASP A 76 43.11 -20.87 7.07
N GLY A 77 42.82 -19.59 7.40
CA GLY A 77 43.10 -18.48 6.48
C GLY A 77 42.21 -17.26 6.70
N MET A 78 41.93 -16.56 5.62
CA MET A 78 41.08 -15.37 5.60
C MET A 78 40.00 -15.51 4.53
N ARG A 79 38.81 -15.01 4.84
CA ARG A 79 37.65 -14.99 3.94
C ARG A 79 37.18 -13.56 3.69
N LEU A 80 36.82 -13.25 2.44
CA LEU A 80 36.16 -11.99 2.12
C LEU A 80 34.78 -11.93 2.78
N ARG A 81 34.47 -10.77 3.35
CA ARG A 81 33.15 -10.48 3.87
C ARG A 81 32.22 -10.03 2.77
N LYS A 82 30.96 -10.37 2.89
CA LYS A 82 29.90 -9.76 2.09
C LYS A 82 29.77 -8.27 2.48
N PRO A 83 29.47 -7.37 1.54
CA PRO A 83 29.20 -5.97 1.85
C PRO A 83 28.06 -5.89 2.87
N THR A 84 28.33 -5.27 4.03
CA THR A 84 27.33 -5.03 5.07
C THR A 84 27.11 -3.51 5.21
N PRO A 85 25.87 -3.04 5.39
CA PRO A 85 25.61 -1.64 5.71
C PRO A 85 26.43 -1.21 6.93
N THR A 86 26.82 0.05 7.01
CA THR A 86 27.49 0.60 8.21
C THR A 86 26.43 1.24 9.09
N ALA A 87 26.44 0.95 10.40
CA ALA A 87 25.60 1.64 11.37
C ALA A 87 26.10 3.10 11.52
N SER A 88 25.23 4.01 11.99
CA SER A 88 25.73 5.33 12.37
C SER A 88 26.67 5.21 13.58
N TYR A 89 27.71 6.06 13.63
CA TYR A 89 28.73 6.02 14.69
C TYR A 89 28.11 6.12 16.09
N GLU A 90 27.22 7.07 16.29
CA GLU A 90 26.52 7.28 17.57
C GLU A 90 25.71 6.04 17.99
N LYS A 91 24.89 5.48 17.07
CA LYS A 91 24.13 4.26 17.37
C LYS A 91 25.01 3.06 17.67
N ALA A 92 26.16 3.00 17.02
CA ALA A 92 27.12 1.92 17.24
C ALA A 92 27.81 2.04 18.61
N LEU A 93 28.18 3.25 19.03
CA LEU A 93 28.70 3.52 20.35
C LEU A 93 27.68 3.19 21.46
N ASP A 94 26.46 3.67 21.30
CA ASP A 94 25.35 3.37 22.21
C ASP A 94 25.18 1.86 22.42
N TRP A 95 25.11 1.14 21.28
CA TRP A 95 24.97 -0.31 21.32
C TRP A 95 26.17 -0.99 22.00
N LEU A 96 27.39 -0.58 21.65
CA LEU A 96 28.63 -1.18 22.18
C LEU A 96 28.74 -0.98 23.70
N VAL A 97 28.56 0.25 24.16
CA VAL A 97 28.65 0.58 25.58
C VAL A 97 27.56 -0.12 26.39
N SER A 98 26.31 -0.06 25.91
CA SER A 98 25.18 -0.73 26.58
C SER A 98 25.35 -2.24 26.64
N THR A 99 25.78 -2.85 25.53
CA THR A 99 26.01 -4.28 25.46
C THR A 99 27.14 -4.73 26.38
N TYR A 100 28.22 -3.96 26.39
CA TYR A 100 29.37 -4.27 27.25
C TYR A 100 29.03 -4.16 28.73
N LEU A 101 28.34 -3.10 29.16
CA LEU A 101 27.85 -2.95 30.52
C LEU A 101 26.90 -4.08 30.94
N GLY A 102 26.05 -4.56 30.03
CA GLY A 102 25.18 -5.69 30.30
C GLY A 102 25.91 -7.02 30.57
N TYR A 103 27.13 -7.15 30.02
CA TYR A 103 27.97 -8.34 30.29
C TYR A 103 28.89 -8.20 31.49
N CYS A 104 29.47 -7.03 31.65
CA CYS A 104 30.56 -6.83 32.63
C CYS A 104 30.08 -6.24 33.97
N GLY A 105 28.84 -5.77 34.04
CA GLY A 105 28.32 -5.10 35.23
C GLY A 105 28.89 -3.69 35.41
N PRO A 106 28.97 -3.17 36.66
CA PRO A 106 29.35 -1.79 36.89
C PRO A 106 30.77 -1.46 36.42
N ARG A 107 30.90 -0.38 35.65
CA ARG A 107 32.20 0.14 35.16
C ARG A 107 32.24 1.65 35.24
N SER A 108 33.41 2.19 35.57
CA SER A 108 33.68 3.61 35.43
C SER A 108 33.92 3.99 33.95
N ALA A 109 33.82 5.27 33.62
CA ALA A 109 34.14 5.76 32.29
C ALA A 109 35.55 5.38 31.85
N GLU A 110 36.54 5.54 32.74
CA GLU A 110 37.96 5.17 32.52
C GLU A 110 38.12 3.67 32.24
N GLN A 111 37.43 2.80 33.02
CA GLN A 111 37.47 1.36 32.78
C GLN A 111 36.87 0.98 31.42
N LEU A 112 35.75 1.57 31.09
CA LEU A 112 35.12 1.35 29.77
C LEU A 112 36.01 1.85 28.63
N ALA A 113 36.65 3.02 28.79
CA ALA A 113 37.56 3.56 27.79
C ALA A 113 38.74 2.60 27.52
N ILE A 114 39.33 2.06 28.59
CA ILE A 114 40.41 1.07 28.48
C ILE A 114 39.91 -0.23 27.85
N GLU A 115 38.85 -0.79 28.38
CA GLU A 115 38.32 -2.11 27.97
C GLU A 115 37.76 -2.09 26.53
N LEU A 116 37.09 -0.99 26.13
CA LEU A 116 36.56 -0.80 24.78
C LEU A 116 37.59 -0.16 23.82
N ARG A 117 38.78 0.31 24.37
CA ARG A 117 39.82 0.96 23.56
C ARG A 117 39.34 2.19 22.81
N LEU A 118 38.53 2.97 23.47
CA LEU A 118 37.98 4.21 22.95
C LEU A 118 38.58 5.39 23.73
N PRO A 119 38.64 6.58 23.13
CA PRO A 119 38.99 7.78 23.87
C PRO A 119 38.02 8.01 25.03
N GLU A 120 38.53 8.31 26.22
CA GLU A 120 37.73 8.49 27.43
C GLU A 120 36.63 9.53 27.24
N GLN A 121 36.92 10.65 26.57
CA GLN A 121 35.95 11.71 26.25
C GLN A 121 34.79 11.21 25.41
N VAL A 122 35.02 10.28 24.49
CA VAL A 122 33.96 9.66 23.67
C VAL A 122 33.10 8.77 24.54
N VAL A 123 33.68 8.01 25.42
CA VAL A 123 32.96 7.14 26.36
C VAL A 123 32.12 7.97 27.33
N GLU A 124 32.71 9.01 27.93
CA GLU A 124 31.98 9.92 28.82
C GLU A 124 30.78 10.57 28.16
N GLN A 125 30.93 11.07 26.92
CA GLN A 125 29.85 11.67 26.19
C GLN A 125 28.74 10.62 25.89
N THR A 126 29.13 9.41 25.48
CA THR A 126 28.19 8.33 25.23
C THR A 126 27.46 7.91 26.51
N LEU A 127 28.15 7.82 27.63
CA LEU A 127 27.55 7.52 28.94
C LEU A 127 26.57 8.61 29.36
N TYR A 128 26.96 9.88 29.19
CA TYR A 128 26.05 11.00 29.45
C TYR A 128 24.79 10.94 28.61
N ASP A 129 24.91 10.72 27.30
CA ASP A 129 23.79 10.64 26.39
C ASP A 129 22.87 9.42 26.67
N LEU A 130 23.46 8.29 27.07
CA LEU A 130 22.72 7.10 27.49
C LEU A 130 22.04 7.29 28.85
N GLU A 131 22.65 8.01 29.76
CA GLU A 131 22.06 8.36 31.05
C GLU A 131 20.90 9.35 30.89
N GLU A 132 21.08 10.39 30.06
CA GLU A 132 20.01 11.35 29.73
C GLU A 132 18.81 10.66 29.12
N ARG A 133 19.04 9.65 28.29
CA ARG A 133 17.99 8.79 27.69
C ARG A 133 17.47 7.74 28.66
N GLY A 134 18.07 7.59 29.84
CA GLY A 134 17.71 6.66 30.88
C GLY A 134 17.94 5.20 30.56
N ALA A 135 18.86 4.93 29.66
CA ALA A 135 19.28 3.58 29.34
C ALA A 135 20.22 3.03 30.40
N LEU A 136 20.97 3.92 31.07
CA LEU A 136 21.85 3.58 32.19
C LEU A 136 21.79 4.66 33.27
N GLN A 137 22.40 4.37 34.37
CA GLN A 137 22.47 5.27 35.50
C GLN A 137 23.87 5.22 36.11
N GLY A 138 24.46 6.38 36.37
CA GLY A 138 25.70 6.54 37.12
C GLY A 138 25.44 6.59 38.63
N GLY A 139 26.37 6.05 39.41
CA GLY A 139 26.24 6.05 40.84
C GLY A 139 27.41 5.34 41.55
N ASN A 140 27.43 5.38 42.89
CA ASN A 140 28.44 4.72 43.71
C ASN A 140 28.04 3.25 43.98
N PHE A 141 27.97 2.44 42.93
CA PHE A 141 27.54 1.05 43.01
C PHE A 141 28.59 0.07 43.53
N VAL A 142 29.89 0.52 43.59
CA VAL A 142 31.00 -0.34 44.04
C VAL A 142 31.51 0.15 45.37
N LEU A 143 31.38 -0.69 46.40
CA LEU A 143 31.82 -0.38 47.75
C LEU A 143 33.33 -0.03 47.81
N GLY A 144 33.66 1.05 48.50
CA GLY A 144 35.04 1.49 48.65
C GLY A 144 35.67 2.22 47.47
N ARG A 145 34.90 2.51 46.40
CA ARG A 145 35.34 3.30 45.26
C ARG A 145 34.53 4.57 45.13
N PRO A 146 35.10 5.75 45.31
CA PRO A 146 34.40 7.04 45.25
C PRO A 146 34.11 7.53 43.82
N ILE A 147 34.54 6.77 42.80
CA ILE A 147 34.33 7.13 41.38
C ILE A 147 32.96 6.61 40.92
N PRO A 148 32.16 7.40 40.20
CA PRO A 148 30.89 6.91 39.68
C PRO A 148 31.12 5.75 38.73
N HIS A 149 30.33 4.69 38.93
CA HIS A 149 30.22 3.55 38.04
C HIS A 149 28.87 3.59 37.34
N TYR A 150 28.81 3.08 36.15
CA TYR A 150 27.60 3.05 35.34
C TYR A 150 27.08 1.62 35.26
N LEU A 151 25.77 1.49 35.36
CA LEU A 151 25.02 0.24 35.18
C LEU A 151 23.85 0.49 34.22
N LEU A 152 23.42 -0.53 33.53
CA LEU A 152 22.13 -0.48 32.86
C LEU A 152 21.03 -0.19 33.89
N ALA A 153 20.10 0.69 33.53
CA ALA A 153 18.98 1.01 34.41
C ALA A 153 18.16 -0.23 34.82
N GLU A 154 18.11 -1.21 33.92
CA GLU A 154 17.46 -2.50 34.18
C GLU A 154 18.18 -3.33 35.26
N ASP A 155 19.51 -3.33 35.30
CA ASP A 155 20.30 -4.05 36.29
C ASP A 155 20.16 -3.45 37.68
N ILE A 156 20.12 -2.11 37.82
CA ILE A 156 19.90 -1.42 39.10
C ILE A 156 18.56 -1.84 39.70
N ILE A 157 17.56 -1.82 38.86
CA ILE A 157 16.19 -2.23 39.22
C ILE A 157 16.16 -3.69 39.71
N TYR A 158 16.93 -4.57 39.05
CA TYR A 158 17.06 -5.97 39.46
C TYR A 158 17.72 -6.09 40.84
N LEU A 159 18.83 -5.41 41.06
CA LEU A 159 19.57 -5.41 42.33
C LEU A 159 18.71 -4.87 43.47
N GLU A 160 17.98 -3.79 43.26
CA GLU A 160 17.06 -3.25 44.25
C GLU A 160 15.93 -4.22 44.59
N ALA A 161 15.32 -4.84 43.61
CA ALA A 161 14.23 -5.78 43.82
C ALA A 161 14.72 -7.07 44.48
N GLN A 162 15.91 -7.54 44.14
CA GLN A 162 16.55 -8.67 44.80
C GLN A 162 16.84 -8.36 46.26
N SER A 163 17.30 -7.15 46.61
CA SER A 163 17.54 -6.74 47.98
C SER A 163 16.28 -6.66 48.83
N ARG A 164 15.11 -6.42 48.23
CA ARG A 164 13.81 -6.35 48.94
C ARG A 164 13.13 -7.70 49.08
N GLY A 165 13.52 -8.73 48.36
CA GLY A 165 12.90 -10.06 48.40
C GLY A 165 11.54 -10.18 47.71
N ASP A 166 11.10 -9.16 46.97
CA ASP A 166 9.76 -9.06 46.39
C ASP A 166 9.72 -9.39 44.91
N LEU A 167 10.72 -10.08 44.38
CA LEU A 167 10.82 -10.39 42.94
C LEU A 167 9.79 -11.43 42.51
N ILE A 168 8.81 -10.96 41.76
CA ILE A 168 7.93 -11.86 41.02
C ILE A 168 8.60 -12.18 39.70
N VAL A 169 8.88 -13.46 39.46
CA VAL A 169 9.53 -13.97 38.25
C VAL A 169 8.56 -14.78 37.45
N ILE A 170 8.45 -14.47 36.15
CA ILE A 170 7.65 -15.25 35.19
C ILE A 170 8.52 -15.69 34.02
N SER A 171 8.13 -16.75 33.33
CA SER A 171 8.81 -17.16 32.09
C SER A 171 8.39 -16.26 30.91
N GLU A 172 9.26 -16.14 29.92
CA GLU A 172 8.93 -15.45 28.67
C GLU A 172 7.70 -16.07 27.99
N LYS A 173 7.57 -17.38 28.03
CA LYS A 173 6.41 -18.11 27.50
C LYS A 173 5.11 -17.68 28.19
N GLN A 174 5.10 -17.55 29.51
CA GLN A 174 3.92 -17.08 30.25
C GLN A 174 3.55 -15.65 29.85
N LEU A 175 4.55 -14.74 29.82
CA LEU A 175 4.32 -13.36 29.37
C LEU A 175 3.70 -13.33 27.98
N ARG A 176 4.31 -14.03 27.03
CA ARG A 176 3.87 -14.03 25.64
C ARG A 176 2.46 -14.61 25.46
N SER A 177 2.18 -15.73 26.14
CA SER A 177 0.85 -16.36 26.12
C SER A 177 -0.22 -15.46 26.74
N TYR A 178 0.09 -14.79 27.84
CA TYR A 178 -0.81 -13.82 28.44
C TYR A 178 -1.12 -12.63 27.50
N VAL A 179 -0.08 -12.05 26.91
CA VAL A 179 -0.24 -10.94 25.96
C VAL A 179 -1.03 -11.36 24.74
N ASP A 180 -0.78 -12.56 24.19
CA ASP A 180 -1.55 -13.13 23.07
C ASP A 180 -3.04 -13.26 23.43
N ALA A 181 -3.35 -13.89 24.56
CA ALA A 181 -4.73 -14.05 25.02
C ALA A 181 -5.43 -12.70 25.26
N LYS A 182 -4.73 -11.75 25.86
CA LYS A 182 -5.25 -10.40 26.13
C LYS A 182 -5.52 -9.63 24.83
N LEU A 183 -4.57 -9.58 23.90
CA LEU A 183 -4.66 -8.80 22.68
C LEU A 183 -5.59 -9.41 21.63
N PHE A 184 -5.80 -10.72 21.66
CA PHE A 184 -6.69 -11.44 20.75
C PHE A 184 -8.01 -11.89 21.40
N ARG A 185 -8.35 -11.30 22.54
CA ARG A 185 -9.68 -11.41 23.11
C ARG A 185 -10.72 -10.92 22.09
N ARG A 186 -11.82 -11.66 21.97
CA ARG A 186 -12.95 -11.27 21.11
C ARG A 186 -13.85 -10.27 21.83
N PHE A 187 -14.42 -9.37 21.03
CA PHE A 187 -15.34 -8.34 21.49
C PHE A 187 -16.64 -8.38 20.67
N THR A 188 -17.74 -8.20 21.31
CA THR A 188 -19.07 -8.22 20.66
C THR A 188 -19.37 -6.96 19.85
N ASN A 189 -18.69 -5.83 20.14
CA ASN A 189 -18.92 -4.54 19.50
C ASN A 189 -17.68 -3.64 19.57
N LEU A 190 -17.70 -2.54 18.82
CA LEU A 190 -16.61 -1.56 18.76
C LEU A 190 -16.36 -0.88 20.09
N GLN A 191 -17.41 -0.61 20.90
CA GLN A 191 -17.26 0.03 22.21
C GLN A 191 -16.35 -0.81 23.12
N GLY A 192 -16.67 -2.09 23.30
CA GLY A 192 -15.86 -3.00 24.12
C GLY A 192 -14.43 -3.15 23.62
N LEU A 193 -14.25 -3.18 22.30
CA LEU A 193 -12.93 -3.22 21.68
C LEU A 193 -12.11 -1.95 21.99
N PHE A 194 -12.69 -0.77 21.81
CA PHE A 194 -11.97 0.47 22.07
C PHE A 194 -11.80 0.74 23.57
N ASP A 195 -12.69 0.28 24.42
CA ASP A 195 -12.50 0.36 25.87
C ASP A 195 -11.28 -0.46 26.31
N ALA A 196 -11.07 -1.62 25.70
CA ALA A 196 -9.93 -2.47 25.97
C ALA A 196 -8.62 -1.99 25.31
N LEU A 197 -8.63 -1.67 24.02
CA LEU A 197 -7.41 -1.35 23.25
C LEU A 197 -7.07 0.16 23.22
N GLY A 198 -8.00 1.03 23.56
CA GLY A 198 -7.79 2.47 23.50
C GLY A 198 -7.88 3.05 22.09
N ASP A 199 -7.04 2.62 21.21
CA ASP A 199 -7.00 2.98 19.79
C ASP A 199 -6.54 1.79 18.93
N VAL A 200 -6.75 1.87 17.64
CA VAL A 200 -6.29 0.85 16.69
C VAL A 200 -5.64 1.48 15.46
N PRO A 201 -4.59 0.87 14.90
CA PRO A 201 -3.89 1.40 13.73
C PRO A 201 -4.67 1.25 12.43
N SER A 202 -5.64 0.34 12.34
CA SER A 202 -6.50 0.17 11.17
C SER A 202 -7.80 -0.55 11.49
N ALA A 203 -8.81 -0.37 10.63
CA ALA A 203 -10.07 -1.11 10.71
C ALA A 203 -9.85 -2.64 10.69
N ARG A 204 -8.91 -3.11 9.87
CA ARG A 204 -8.59 -4.55 9.77
C ARG A 204 -8.16 -5.15 11.11
N ILE A 205 -7.37 -4.42 11.89
CA ILE A 205 -6.92 -4.88 13.22
C ILE A 205 -8.09 -4.93 14.20
N ALA A 206 -9.06 -4.00 14.09
CA ALA A 206 -10.29 -4.09 14.85
C ALA A 206 -11.11 -5.33 14.47
N TYR A 207 -11.24 -5.61 13.18
CA TYR A 207 -11.99 -6.74 12.67
C TYR A 207 -11.50 -8.11 13.19
N TYR A 208 -10.20 -8.29 13.31
CA TYR A 208 -9.64 -9.51 13.90
C TYR A 208 -10.09 -9.79 15.33
N ARG A 209 -10.64 -8.80 16.00
CA ARG A 209 -10.98 -8.83 17.42
C ARG A 209 -12.48 -8.72 17.69
N LEU A 210 -13.28 -8.62 16.64
CA LEU A 210 -14.73 -8.61 16.74
C LEU A 210 -15.31 -10.00 16.44
N ASP A 211 -16.35 -10.42 17.19
CA ASP A 211 -17.06 -11.67 16.94
C ASP A 211 -17.82 -11.61 15.62
N GLU A 212 -18.55 -10.51 15.41
CA GLU A 212 -19.30 -10.24 14.19
C GLU A 212 -18.89 -8.87 13.64
N PRO A 213 -17.80 -8.80 12.87
CA PRO A 213 -17.31 -7.53 12.36
C PRO A 213 -18.28 -6.93 11.34
N SER A 214 -18.66 -5.67 11.54
CA SER A 214 -19.53 -4.93 10.62
C SER A 214 -18.85 -3.63 10.19
N LEU A 215 -18.65 -3.46 8.89
CA LEU A 215 -18.19 -2.18 8.32
C LEU A 215 -19.23 -1.08 8.54
N ASP A 216 -20.53 -1.41 8.60
CA ASP A 216 -21.58 -0.42 8.79
C ASP A 216 -21.48 0.23 10.18
N GLU A 217 -21.24 -0.54 11.24
CA GLU A 217 -20.99 0.00 12.58
C GLU A 217 -19.74 0.90 12.59
N TRP A 218 -18.65 0.45 11.94
CA TRP A 218 -17.43 1.24 11.80
C TRP A 218 -17.70 2.58 11.12
N TRP A 219 -18.48 2.57 10.03
CA TRP A 219 -18.82 3.80 9.31
C TRP A 219 -19.79 4.70 10.06
N GLN A 220 -20.75 4.14 10.82
CA GLN A 220 -21.61 4.91 11.70
C GLN A 220 -20.80 5.71 12.73
N TRP A 221 -19.80 5.06 13.35
CA TRP A 221 -18.91 5.75 14.29
C TRP A 221 -18.06 6.82 13.62
N ARG A 222 -17.64 6.58 12.38
CA ARG A 222 -16.88 7.57 11.58
C ARG A 222 -17.76 8.75 11.13
N ASP A 223 -18.96 8.48 10.68
CA ASP A 223 -19.90 9.50 10.19
C ASP A 223 -20.45 10.40 11.31
N SER A 224 -20.58 9.85 12.52
CA SER A 224 -20.97 10.60 13.73
C SER A 224 -19.82 11.28 14.44
N ASP A 225 -18.61 11.25 13.89
CA ASP A 225 -17.36 11.70 14.53
C ASP A 225 -17.09 11.06 15.91
N ALA A 226 -17.74 9.94 16.23
CA ALA A 226 -17.45 9.16 17.43
C ALA A 226 -16.10 8.42 17.32
N LEU A 227 -15.60 8.20 16.11
CA LEU A 227 -14.30 7.59 15.81
C LEU A 227 -13.50 8.50 14.88
N LEU A 228 -12.40 9.03 15.35
CA LEU A 228 -11.53 9.93 14.61
C LEU A 228 -10.28 9.19 14.09
N GLN A 229 -9.80 9.61 12.92
CA GLN A 229 -8.53 9.14 12.36
C GLN A 229 -7.52 10.28 12.35
N GLY A 230 -6.40 10.09 13.03
CA GLY A 230 -5.36 11.11 13.13
C GLY A 230 -4.03 10.55 13.65
N ARG A 231 -3.04 11.42 13.75
CA ARG A 231 -1.73 11.08 14.32
C ARG A 231 -1.68 11.40 15.81
N PHE A 232 -2.39 10.61 16.60
CA PHE A 232 -2.58 10.89 18.01
C PHE A 232 -1.35 10.58 18.86
N ALA A 233 -0.96 9.33 18.95
CA ALA A 233 0.16 8.91 19.77
C ALA A 233 1.46 8.86 18.95
N GLY A 234 2.40 9.72 19.25
CA GLY A 234 3.73 9.68 18.66
C GLY A 234 3.78 9.83 17.15
N GLY A 235 2.88 10.63 16.55
CA GLY A 235 2.81 10.84 15.12
C GLY A 235 2.34 9.63 14.31
N ARG A 236 1.88 8.56 14.96
CA ARG A 236 1.35 7.37 14.28
C ARG A 236 -0.12 7.55 13.92
N LEU A 237 -0.45 7.19 12.69
CA LEU A 237 -1.83 7.20 12.23
C LEU A 237 -2.64 6.12 12.96
N ARG A 238 -3.70 6.52 13.67
CA ARG A 238 -4.58 5.63 14.44
C ARG A 238 -6.03 6.06 14.34
N TYR A 239 -6.90 5.15 14.67
CA TYR A 239 -8.32 5.39 14.89
C TYR A 239 -8.58 5.43 16.40
N THR A 240 -9.11 6.53 16.90
CA THR A 240 -9.28 6.81 18.32
C THR A 240 -10.72 7.27 18.57
N PRO A 241 -11.43 6.72 19.55
CA PRO A 241 -12.72 7.24 19.94
C PRO A 241 -12.64 8.70 20.42
N ALA A 242 -13.64 9.50 20.07
CA ALA A 242 -13.68 10.92 20.37
C ALA A 242 -13.47 11.22 21.87
N ASN A 243 -14.08 10.43 22.75
CA ASN A 243 -13.96 10.57 24.20
C ASN A 243 -12.56 10.30 24.77
N LYS A 244 -11.63 9.76 23.98
CA LYS A 244 -10.23 9.54 24.35
C LYS A 244 -9.27 10.57 23.76
N VAL A 245 -9.72 11.36 22.78
CA VAL A 245 -8.88 12.35 22.10
C VAL A 245 -8.38 13.44 23.03
N GLY A 246 -9.18 13.84 24.03
CA GLY A 246 -8.80 14.85 25.02
C GLY A 246 -7.51 14.54 25.78
N ILE A 247 -7.21 13.25 26.03
CA ILE A 247 -5.93 12.82 26.63
C ILE A 247 -4.75 13.23 25.73
N TYR A 248 -4.86 12.94 24.43
CA TYR A 248 -3.81 13.26 23.48
C TYR A 248 -3.66 14.77 23.27
N GLN A 249 -4.77 15.51 23.22
CA GLN A 249 -4.74 16.97 23.10
C GLN A 249 -4.06 17.62 24.31
N ALA A 250 -4.37 17.16 25.52
CA ALA A 250 -3.72 17.66 26.72
C ALA A 250 -2.20 17.49 26.72
N LEU A 251 -1.73 16.38 26.15
CA LEU A 251 -0.30 16.03 26.18
C LEU A 251 0.49 16.55 24.96
N TYR A 252 -0.13 16.58 23.79
CA TYR A 252 0.63 16.75 22.54
C TYR A 252 0.14 17.87 21.65
N ARG A 253 -1.01 18.53 21.95
CA ARG A 253 -1.48 19.64 21.13
C ARG A 253 -0.49 20.80 21.18
N ARG A 254 -0.10 21.27 20.01
CA ARG A 254 0.81 22.41 19.85
C ARG A 254 0.25 23.37 18.82
N PRO A 255 0.49 24.68 18.95
CA PRO A 255 0.11 25.65 17.96
C PRO A 255 0.77 25.37 16.60
N PRO A 256 0.11 25.72 15.49
CA PRO A 256 0.73 25.59 14.18
C PRO A 256 1.98 26.48 14.09
N THR A 257 3.03 25.97 13.47
CA THR A 257 4.29 26.69 13.30
C THR A 257 4.56 26.95 11.81
N GLY A 258 4.70 28.24 11.47
CA GLY A 258 5.02 28.69 10.10
C GLY A 258 3.82 29.14 9.30
N LYS A 259 4.07 30.15 8.43
CA LYS A 259 3.04 30.85 7.64
C LYS A 259 2.13 29.91 6.82
N LEU A 260 2.69 28.84 6.24
CA LEU A 260 1.90 27.89 5.46
C LEU A 260 0.97 27.05 6.35
N ALA A 261 1.44 26.65 7.54
CA ALA A 261 0.62 25.92 8.50
C ALA A 261 -0.56 26.76 9.00
N GLU A 262 -0.32 28.03 9.34
CA GLU A 262 -1.35 28.99 9.74
C GLU A 262 -2.36 29.22 8.60
N ALA A 263 -1.90 29.40 7.37
CA ALA A 263 -2.77 29.58 6.21
C ALA A 263 -3.65 28.34 5.93
N ILE A 264 -3.11 27.14 6.13
CA ILE A 264 -3.90 25.89 6.00
C ILE A 264 -4.97 25.80 7.07
N VAL A 265 -4.65 26.12 8.34
CA VAL A 265 -5.61 26.13 9.43
C VAL A 265 -6.72 27.14 9.17
N GLU A 266 -6.38 28.36 8.75
CA GLU A 266 -7.36 29.39 8.42
C GLU A 266 -8.24 29.00 7.23
N LEU A 267 -7.67 28.39 6.20
CA LEU A 267 -8.41 27.89 5.04
C LEU A 267 -9.40 26.79 5.46
N LEU A 268 -8.99 25.84 6.29
CA LEU A 268 -9.85 24.78 6.78
C LEU A 268 -10.92 25.26 7.75
N ALA A 269 -10.68 26.30 8.51
CA ALA A 269 -11.71 26.93 9.35
C ALA A 269 -12.89 27.45 8.53
N ARG A 270 -12.62 27.92 7.31
CA ARG A 270 -13.67 28.47 6.44
C ARG A 270 -14.29 27.45 5.48
N ASN A 271 -13.55 26.41 5.09
CA ASN A 271 -13.87 25.54 3.96
C ASN A 271 -13.59 24.06 4.22
N SER A 272 -13.85 23.56 5.42
CA SER A 272 -13.59 22.14 5.77
C SER A 272 -14.75 21.22 5.35
N PRO A 273 -14.50 19.95 4.99
CA PRO A 273 -13.19 19.28 4.83
C PRO A 273 -12.63 19.42 3.41
N LEU A 274 -11.32 19.53 3.27
CA LEU A 274 -10.61 19.64 1.99
C LEU A 274 -9.59 18.52 1.79
N THR A 275 -9.37 18.11 0.54
CA THR A 275 -8.27 17.20 0.16
C THR A 275 -6.95 17.97 0.07
N ARG A 276 -5.81 17.26 0.05
CA ARG A 276 -4.48 17.84 -0.18
C ARG A 276 -4.44 18.69 -1.45
N HIS A 277 -5.01 18.19 -2.54
CA HIS A 277 -5.04 18.92 -3.82
C HIS A 277 -5.90 20.17 -3.76
N GLU A 278 -7.09 20.12 -3.13
CA GLU A 278 -7.95 21.29 -2.95
C GLU A 278 -7.26 22.37 -2.09
N ILE A 279 -6.53 21.98 -1.05
CA ILE A 279 -5.72 22.89 -0.22
C ILE A 279 -4.59 23.50 -1.04
N ALA A 280 -3.83 22.68 -1.75
CA ALA A 280 -2.71 23.13 -2.60
C ALA A 280 -3.18 24.13 -3.66
N THR A 281 -4.26 23.81 -4.38
CA THR A 281 -4.84 24.70 -5.39
C THR A 281 -5.27 26.06 -4.82
N ARG A 282 -5.96 26.05 -3.66
CA ARG A 282 -6.47 27.30 -3.05
C ARG A 282 -5.38 28.18 -2.45
N LEU A 283 -4.27 27.58 -2.05
CA LEU A 283 -3.11 28.30 -1.53
C LEU A 283 -2.05 28.58 -2.60
N GLU A 284 -2.31 28.23 -3.86
CA GLU A 284 -1.37 28.37 -4.98
C GLU A 284 -0.01 27.73 -4.68
N LYS A 285 -0.04 26.51 -4.16
CA LYS A 285 1.12 25.70 -3.79
C LYS A 285 1.10 24.35 -4.51
N GLU A 286 2.27 23.74 -4.65
CA GLU A 286 2.35 22.35 -5.13
C GLU A 286 1.92 21.38 -4.02
N PRO A 287 1.21 20.28 -4.37
CA PRO A 287 0.76 19.28 -3.38
C PRO A 287 1.90 18.71 -2.52
N GLU A 288 3.10 18.57 -3.10
CA GLU A 288 4.31 18.07 -2.43
C GLU A 288 4.82 19.01 -1.33
N GLN A 289 4.55 20.31 -1.44
CA GLN A 289 4.88 21.30 -0.41
C GLN A 289 3.86 21.30 0.73
N VAL A 290 2.61 20.97 0.43
CA VAL A 290 1.51 20.96 1.40
C VAL A 290 1.53 19.69 2.26
N GLU A 291 1.92 18.55 1.71
CA GLU A 291 1.87 17.26 2.40
C GLU A 291 2.69 17.20 3.70
N PRO A 292 3.97 17.63 3.76
CA PRO A 292 4.72 17.63 5.02
C PRO A 292 4.09 18.55 6.08
N VAL A 293 3.51 19.68 5.65
CA VAL A 293 2.85 20.62 6.56
C VAL A 293 1.55 20.03 7.12
N LEU A 294 0.75 19.37 6.29
CA LEU A 294 -0.45 18.64 6.76
C LEU A 294 -0.08 17.56 7.76
N ARG A 295 0.99 16.80 7.49
CA ARG A 295 1.52 15.80 8.42
C ARG A 295 1.93 16.43 9.75
N GLY A 296 2.68 17.53 9.72
CA GLY A 296 3.06 18.27 10.92
C GLY A 296 1.86 18.79 11.71
N LEU A 297 0.83 19.30 11.04
CA LEU A 297 -0.42 19.74 11.68
C LEU A 297 -1.22 18.57 12.29
N GLU A 298 -1.22 17.40 11.68
CA GLU A 298 -1.78 16.18 12.29
C GLU A 298 -0.98 15.77 13.55
N GLU A 299 0.34 15.82 13.50
CA GLU A 299 1.22 15.48 14.63
C GLU A 299 1.12 16.49 15.79
N CYS A 300 0.79 17.73 15.46
CA CYS A 300 0.47 18.78 16.45
C CYS A 300 -0.99 18.79 16.90
N LEU A 301 -1.80 17.81 16.50
CA LEU A 301 -3.21 17.64 16.81
C LEU A 301 -4.07 18.87 16.48
N GLN A 302 -3.77 19.52 15.34
CA GLN A 302 -4.59 20.58 14.78
C GLN A 302 -5.59 20.05 13.77
N LEU A 303 -5.25 18.92 13.11
CA LEU A 303 -6.06 18.30 12.07
C LEU A 303 -6.32 16.83 12.36
N HIS A 304 -7.42 16.33 11.82
CA HIS A 304 -7.68 14.92 11.68
C HIS A 304 -8.11 14.56 10.25
N ARG A 305 -8.04 13.28 9.91
CA ARG A 305 -8.46 12.79 8.60
C ARG A 305 -9.92 12.43 8.59
N PHE A 306 -10.57 12.87 7.55
CA PHE A 306 -11.96 12.55 7.28
C PHE A 306 -12.07 11.80 5.95
N ASN A 307 -12.75 10.66 5.94
CA ASN A 307 -12.99 9.88 4.75
C ASN A 307 -14.49 9.84 4.42
N ARG A 308 -14.90 10.64 3.45
CA ARG A 308 -16.31 10.76 3.05
C ARG A 308 -16.81 9.55 2.24
N HIS A 309 -15.92 8.72 1.72
CA HIS A 309 -16.29 7.73 0.72
C HIS A 309 -16.57 6.33 1.29
N ARG A 310 -16.64 6.18 2.61
CA ARG A 310 -16.87 4.88 3.26
C ARG A 310 -15.98 3.76 2.71
N ASN A 311 -14.77 4.14 2.27
CA ASN A 311 -13.82 3.22 1.68
C ASN A 311 -12.57 3.12 2.55
N PRO A 312 -12.34 1.96 3.19
CA PRO A 312 -11.18 1.76 4.06
C PRO A 312 -9.83 1.80 3.31
N TRP A 313 -9.87 1.77 1.98
CA TRP A 313 -8.68 1.74 1.12
C TRP A 313 -8.30 3.09 0.55
N THR A 314 -9.16 4.11 0.68
CA THR A 314 -8.88 5.37 0.00
C THR A 314 -7.73 6.11 0.65
N THR A 315 -6.76 6.49 -0.18
CA THR A 315 -5.71 7.44 0.15
C THR A 315 -6.17 8.90 0.01
N HIS A 316 -7.37 9.13 -0.54
CA HIS A 316 -7.94 10.46 -0.72
C HIS A 316 -8.54 10.97 0.57
N ASN A 317 -7.66 11.19 1.54
CA ASN A 317 -8.06 11.79 2.81
C ASN A 317 -8.43 13.25 2.60
N ARG A 318 -9.55 13.64 3.20
CA ARG A 318 -9.88 15.03 3.45
C ARG A 318 -9.40 15.39 4.85
N TYR A 319 -9.03 16.61 5.05
CA TYR A 319 -8.55 17.12 6.32
C TYR A 319 -9.61 18.05 6.92
N ARG A 320 -9.80 17.90 8.22
CA ARG A 320 -10.70 18.71 9.02
C ARG A 320 -9.94 19.20 10.25
N LEU A 321 -10.28 20.39 10.75
CA LEU A 321 -9.76 20.85 12.03
C LEU A 321 -10.23 19.90 13.14
N LEU A 322 -9.32 19.61 14.05
CA LEU A 322 -9.64 18.82 15.23
C LEU A 322 -10.25 19.74 16.28
N GLU A 323 -11.49 19.46 16.66
CA GLU A 323 -12.22 20.18 17.70
C GLU A 323 -11.55 20.03 19.06
N GLU A 324 -11.94 20.85 20.01
CA GLU A 324 -11.49 20.73 21.40
C GLU A 324 -12.33 19.67 22.13
N PHE A 325 -11.64 18.76 22.81
CA PHE A 325 -12.25 17.72 23.62
C PHE A 325 -11.94 17.95 25.10
N ASP A 326 -12.79 17.46 25.95
CA ASP A 326 -12.62 17.55 27.39
C ASP A 326 -11.26 16.96 27.81
N THR A 327 -10.46 17.79 28.46
CA THR A 327 -9.15 17.41 28.96
C THR A 327 -9.34 16.73 30.32
N PRO A 328 -8.87 15.49 30.47
CA PRO A 328 -8.97 14.80 31.75
C PRO A 328 -8.00 15.36 32.79
N GLU A 329 -8.34 15.22 34.06
CA GLU A 329 -7.34 15.42 35.12
C GLU A 329 -6.21 14.39 35.01
N LYS A 330 -4.97 14.81 35.21
CA LYS A 330 -3.75 13.98 35.17
C LYS A 330 -3.65 13.17 33.88
N PRO A 331 -3.57 13.82 32.73
CA PRO A 331 -3.60 13.15 31.41
C PRO A 331 -2.42 12.18 31.24
N GLU A 332 -1.22 12.47 31.77
CA GLU A 332 -0.05 11.59 31.72
C GLU A 332 -0.33 10.27 32.43
N ARG A 333 -0.94 10.32 33.61
CA ARG A 333 -1.33 9.13 34.36
C ARG A 333 -2.36 8.29 33.59
N LYS A 334 -3.38 8.95 33.04
CA LYS A 334 -4.43 8.28 32.27
C LYS A 334 -3.84 7.62 31.02
N MET A 335 -2.93 8.30 30.33
CA MET A 335 -2.20 7.76 29.17
C MET A 335 -1.42 6.50 29.53
N LEU A 336 -0.62 6.55 30.59
CA LEU A 336 0.19 5.42 31.01
C LEU A 336 -0.68 4.21 31.41
N LEU A 337 -1.72 4.42 32.18
CA LEU A 337 -2.65 3.35 32.58
C LEU A 337 -3.42 2.79 31.38
N GLN A 338 -3.81 3.63 30.42
CA GLN A 338 -4.45 3.18 29.19
C GLN A 338 -3.52 2.29 28.35
N VAL A 339 -2.25 2.69 28.19
CA VAL A 339 -1.27 1.89 27.45
C VAL A 339 -1.01 0.55 28.13
N LEU A 340 -0.82 0.51 29.45
CA LEU A 340 -0.65 -0.76 30.20
C LEU A 340 -1.92 -1.63 30.10
N ARG A 341 -3.10 -1.03 30.24
CA ARG A 341 -4.37 -1.77 30.12
C ARG A 341 -4.58 -2.33 28.72
N SER A 342 -4.23 -1.59 27.67
CA SER A 342 -4.46 -1.99 26.29
C SER A 342 -3.43 -2.98 25.76
N LEU A 343 -2.16 -2.77 26.07
CA LEU A 343 -1.06 -3.59 25.54
C LEU A 343 -0.57 -4.67 26.49
N GLY A 344 -0.92 -4.57 27.78
CA GLY A 344 -0.46 -5.50 28.81
C GLY A 344 0.91 -5.14 29.36
N PRO A 345 1.63 -6.11 29.95
CA PRO A 345 2.91 -5.90 30.55
C PRO A 345 3.94 -5.40 29.54
N LEU A 346 4.58 -4.25 29.80
CA LEU A 346 5.58 -3.65 28.93
C LEU A 346 6.85 -3.28 29.70
N SER A 347 8.00 -3.46 29.07
CA SER A 347 9.24 -2.89 29.56
C SER A 347 9.28 -1.37 29.33
N PHE A 348 10.24 -0.71 29.96
CA PHE A 348 10.32 0.74 29.96
C PHE A 348 10.42 1.37 28.56
N ALA A 349 11.23 0.80 27.66
CA ALA A 349 11.44 1.33 26.33
C ALA A 349 10.19 1.28 25.45
N PRO A 350 9.44 0.16 25.34
CA PRO A 350 8.11 0.16 24.73
C PRO A 350 7.13 1.12 25.39
N LEU A 351 7.06 1.21 26.73
CA LEU A 351 6.19 2.17 27.42
C LEU A 351 6.46 3.61 26.99
N ARG A 352 7.72 4.02 26.97
CA ARG A 352 8.13 5.35 26.52
C ARG A 352 7.73 5.59 25.07
N ARG A 353 7.94 4.60 24.19
CA ARG A 353 7.60 4.69 22.77
C ARG A 353 6.10 4.77 22.53
N GLU A 354 5.28 4.08 23.31
CA GLU A 354 3.82 4.08 23.13
C GLU A 354 3.15 5.27 23.84
N THR A 355 3.70 5.73 24.96
CA THR A 355 3.17 6.90 25.68
C THR A 355 3.71 8.24 25.20
N TRP A 356 4.90 8.28 24.59
CA TRP A 356 5.64 9.50 24.21
C TRP A 356 5.84 10.51 25.37
N LEU A 357 5.69 10.04 26.61
CA LEU A 357 5.94 10.88 27.76
C LEU A 357 7.45 11.17 27.91
N PRO A 358 7.81 12.37 28.38
CA PRO A 358 9.18 12.66 28.76
C PRO A 358 9.69 11.64 29.78
N LEU A 359 10.96 11.28 29.66
CA LEU A 359 11.60 10.26 30.49
C LEU A 359 11.38 10.46 31.96
N VAL A 360 11.63 11.68 32.45
CA VAL A 360 11.48 12.06 33.87
C VAL A 360 10.04 11.87 34.33
N VAL A 361 9.09 12.30 33.53
CA VAL A 361 7.65 12.18 33.85
C VAL A 361 7.25 10.70 33.92
N LEU A 362 7.67 9.89 32.93
CA LEU A 362 7.34 8.47 32.90
C LEU A 362 7.90 7.71 34.11
N ARG A 363 9.18 7.99 34.49
CA ARG A 363 9.81 7.40 35.69
C ARG A 363 9.07 7.79 36.98
N SER A 364 8.81 9.08 37.18
CA SER A 364 8.09 9.57 38.34
C SER A 364 6.70 8.94 38.46
N LEU A 365 5.95 8.85 37.36
CA LEU A 365 4.65 8.22 37.36
C LEU A 365 4.69 6.73 37.66
N LEU A 366 5.64 6.00 37.09
CA LEU A 366 5.81 4.57 37.39
C LEU A 366 6.14 4.34 38.84
N SER A 367 7.05 5.14 39.45
CA SER A 367 7.37 5.09 40.87
C SER A 367 6.13 5.34 41.74
N GLN A 368 5.41 6.41 41.44
CA GLN A 368 4.18 6.75 42.15
C GLN A 368 3.13 5.64 42.05
N LEU A 369 2.89 5.10 40.88
CA LEU A 369 1.92 4.03 40.65
C LEU A 369 2.32 2.71 41.32
N GLN A 370 3.63 2.46 41.48
CA GLN A 370 4.11 1.33 42.25
C GLN A 370 3.91 1.53 43.75
N GLU A 371 4.17 2.73 44.29
CA GLU A 371 3.91 3.09 45.69
C GLU A 371 2.43 3.01 46.04
N GLU A 372 1.57 3.38 45.10
CA GLU A 372 0.12 3.24 45.21
C GLU A 372 -0.41 1.79 45.04
N GLY A 373 0.46 0.84 44.68
CA GLY A 373 0.11 -0.56 44.43
C GLY A 373 -0.71 -0.82 43.15
N ILE A 374 -0.81 0.16 42.24
CA ILE A 374 -1.58 0.07 40.99
C ILE A 374 -0.78 -0.64 39.89
N VAL A 375 0.53 -0.45 39.90
CA VAL A 375 1.45 -1.07 38.97
C VAL A 375 2.47 -1.92 39.72
N THR A 376 2.68 -3.12 39.27
CA THR A 376 3.72 -4.02 39.81
C THR A 376 4.79 -4.22 38.76
N ARG A 377 6.03 -4.22 39.23
CA ARG A 377 7.19 -4.53 38.39
C ARG A 377 7.57 -5.99 38.58
N ILE A 378 7.73 -6.72 37.50
CA ILE A 378 8.05 -8.13 37.48
C ILE A 378 9.26 -8.40 36.59
N VAL A 379 9.94 -9.51 36.85
CA VAL A 379 11.09 -9.99 36.08
C VAL A 379 10.62 -11.07 35.11
N VAL A 380 11.00 -10.95 33.86
CA VAL A 380 10.84 -12.01 32.88
C VAL A 380 12.12 -12.83 32.79
N ALA A 381 12.02 -14.13 33.11
CA ALA A 381 13.14 -15.06 32.98
C ALA A 381 13.40 -15.29 31.47
N SER A 382 14.29 -14.48 30.91
CA SER A 382 14.81 -14.57 29.54
C SER A 382 16.34 -14.45 29.59
N ALA A 383 16.98 -14.67 28.45
CA ALA A 383 18.43 -14.49 28.33
C ALA A 383 18.92 -13.08 28.72
N THR A 384 18.03 -12.08 28.68
CA THR A 384 18.37 -10.64 28.90
C THR A 384 17.72 -10.02 30.13
N ARG A 385 17.20 -10.81 31.09
CA ARG A 385 16.59 -10.33 32.35
C ARG A 385 15.72 -9.08 32.16
N LEU A 386 14.60 -9.24 31.46
CA LEU A 386 13.73 -8.13 31.11
C LEU A 386 12.78 -7.77 32.26
N PHE A 387 12.78 -6.50 32.67
CA PHE A 387 11.73 -5.97 33.56
C PHE A 387 10.56 -5.48 32.77
N VAL A 388 9.36 -5.84 33.23
CA VAL A 388 8.11 -5.33 32.68
C VAL A 388 7.22 -4.79 33.80
N TYR A 389 6.44 -3.78 33.46
CA TYR A 389 5.43 -3.18 34.30
C TYR A 389 4.08 -3.74 33.93
N VAL A 390 3.32 -4.17 34.92
CA VAL A 390 1.97 -4.76 34.77
C VAL A 390 1.01 -4.07 35.74
N LEU A 391 -0.25 -3.97 35.38
CA LEU A 391 -1.29 -3.55 36.31
C LEU A 391 -1.44 -4.62 37.40
N SER A 392 -1.46 -4.21 38.66
CA SER A 392 -1.48 -5.16 39.80
C SER A 392 -2.71 -6.06 39.80
N ASP A 393 -3.82 -5.58 39.26
CA ASP A 393 -5.07 -6.34 39.12
C ASP A 393 -4.98 -7.44 38.02
N GLU A 394 -3.97 -7.38 37.14
CA GLU A 394 -3.73 -8.34 36.07
C GLU A 394 -2.68 -9.41 36.45
N LEU A 395 -2.05 -9.29 37.61
CA LEU A 395 -0.92 -10.12 38.00
C LEU A 395 -1.30 -11.61 38.17
N GLU A 396 -2.42 -11.90 38.75
CA GLU A 396 -2.93 -13.25 38.94
C GLU A 396 -3.21 -13.93 37.58
N ALA A 397 -3.83 -13.19 36.67
CA ALA A 397 -4.09 -13.70 35.32
C ALA A 397 -2.79 -13.95 34.52
N LEU A 398 -1.77 -13.13 34.73
CA LEU A 398 -0.45 -13.29 34.10
C LEU A 398 0.30 -14.54 34.65
N GLN A 399 0.13 -14.87 35.92
CA GLN A 399 0.74 -16.05 36.57
C GLN A 399 0.02 -17.35 36.20
N THR A 400 -1.23 -17.26 35.77
CA THR A 400 -2.02 -18.43 35.39
C THR A 400 -1.56 -18.99 34.02
N PRO A 401 -1.20 -20.29 33.94
CA PRO A 401 -0.82 -20.88 32.67
C PRO A 401 -1.99 -20.86 31.67
N ILE A 402 -1.72 -20.44 30.44
CA ILE A 402 -2.70 -20.48 29.34
C ILE A 402 -2.33 -21.65 28.43
N GLU A 403 -3.24 -22.62 28.35
CA GLU A 403 -3.10 -23.78 27.46
C GLU A 403 -3.78 -23.55 26.11
N GLY A 404 -3.35 -24.26 25.08
CA GLY A 404 -4.03 -24.33 23.79
C GLY A 404 -3.95 -23.05 22.95
N THR A 405 -2.81 -22.40 22.95
CA THR A 405 -2.59 -21.16 22.19
C THR A 405 -2.56 -21.42 20.67
N PRO A 406 -3.46 -20.81 19.91
CA PRO A 406 -3.53 -21.00 18.46
C PRO A 406 -2.37 -20.35 17.72
N VAL A 407 -2.10 -20.85 16.53
CA VAL A 407 -1.24 -20.16 15.56
C VAL A 407 -1.97 -18.94 15.00
N ARG A 408 -1.25 -17.82 14.86
CA ARG A 408 -1.80 -16.57 14.32
C ARG A 408 -0.89 -15.98 13.26
N VAL A 409 -1.50 -15.40 12.24
CA VAL A 409 -0.83 -14.52 11.26
C VAL A 409 -1.07 -13.09 11.68
N LEU A 410 -0.01 -12.37 12.07
CA LEU A 410 -0.10 -11.00 12.54
C LEU A 410 -0.03 -10.02 11.38
N SER A 411 -0.81 -8.95 11.46
CA SER A 411 -0.59 -7.78 10.60
C SER A 411 0.73 -7.09 11.00
N TRP A 412 1.46 -6.54 10.07
CA TRP A 412 2.70 -5.78 10.32
C TRP A 412 2.52 -4.54 11.23
N ARG A 413 1.28 -4.13 11.49
CA ARG A 413 0.90 -3.07 12.46
C ARG A 413 0.18 -3.60 13.69
N ASP A 414 0.15 -4.91 13.90
CA ASP A 414 -0.58 -5.48 15.03
C ASP A 414 0.00 -4.97 16.36
N PRO A 415 -0.84 -4.63 17.36
CA PRO A 415 -0.38 -4.25 18.70
C PRO A 415 0.55 -5.26 19.35
N MET A 416 0.44 -6.56 19.03
CA MET A 416 1.32 -7.60 19.51
C MET A 416 2.80 -7.34 19.16
N LEU A 417 3.08 -6.65 18.05
CA LEU A 417 4.43 -6.31 17.63
C LEU A 417 5.15 -5.34 18.59
N VAL A 418 4.44 -4.66 19.46
CA VAL A 418 5.06 -3.83 20.51
C VAL A 418 5.95 -4.69 21.39
N HIS A 419 5.58 -5.94 21.64
CA HIS A 419 6.30 -6.88 22.49
C HIS A 419 7.43 -7.63 21.78
N MET A 420 7.39 -7.80 20.48
CA MET A 420 8.35 -8.62 19.74
C MET A 420 9.04 -7.89 18.57
N ARG A 421 8.84 -6.58 18.42
CA ARG A 421 9.35 -5.84 17.27
C ARG A 421 10.86 -6.03 17.05
N ARG A 422 11.65 -5.97 18.11
CA ARG A 422 13.10 -6.15 18.03
C ARG A 422 13.46 -7.55 17.55
N GLU A 423 12.77 -8.56 18.04
CA GLU A 423 12.95 -9.94 17.66
C GLU A 423 12.59 -10.17 16.18
N VAL A 424 11.43 -9.66 15.73
CA VAL A 424 11.02 -9.73 14.32
C VAL A 424 12.04 -9.08 13.40
N PHE A 425 12.51 -7.88 13.76
CA PHE A 425 13.53 -7.18 12.98
C PHE A 425 14.87 -7.91 12.94
N SER A 426 15.32 -8.46 14.06
CA SER A 426 16.59 -9.19 14.10
C SER A 426 16.56 -10.50 13.32
N ARG A 427 15.42 -11.19 13.30
CA ARG A 427 15.29 -12.48 12.60
C ARG A 427 14.95 -12.33 11.11
N TYR A 428 14.09 -11.41 10.75
CA TYR A 428 13.49 -11.34 9.42
C TYR A 428 13.73 -10.04 8.66
N GLY A 429 14.27 -9.02 9.31
CA GLY A 429 14.92 -7.86 8.69
C GLY A 429 14.06 -6.84 7.97
N ASP A 430 12.76 -7.06 7.72
CA ASP A 430 11.96 -6.14 6.91
C ASP A 430 10.71 -5.60 7.62
N GLU A 431 10.35 -4.36 7.27
CA GLU A 431 9.17 -3.66 7.80
C GLU A 431 7.83 -4.29 7.36
N TRP A 432 7.81 -5.01 6.24
CA TRP A 432 6.60 -5.57 5.64
C TRP A 432 6.32 -7.03 5.99
N THR A 433 7.08 -7.56 6.93
CA THR A 433 6.93 -8.93 7.38
C THR A 433 5.67 -9.09 8.23
N HIS A 434 4.88 -10.13 7.94
CA HIS A 434 3.75 -10.57 8.74
C HIS A 434 4.21 -11.74 9.61
N PRO A 435 4.52 -11.52 10.90
CA PRO A 435 4.97 -12.58 11.77
C PRO A 435 3.90 -13.63 11.97
N ILE A 436 4.34 -14.88 12.13
CA ILE A 436 3.51 -16.00 12.53
C ILE A 436 3.87 -16.32 13.98
N THR A 437 2.86 -16.37 14.84
CA THR A 437 3.06 -16.67 16.26
C THR A 437 2.23 -17.85 16.71
N ARG A 438 2.74 -18.58 17.74
CA ARG A 438 2.01 -19.57 18.50
C ARG A 438 2.12 -19.23 19.97
N GLY A 439 1.01 -18.90 20.62
CA GLY A 439 1.02 -18.43 21.99
C GLY A 439 1.90 -17.20 22.21
N GLY A 440 1.90 -16.30 21.27
CA GLY A 440 2.74 -15.10 21.28
C GLY A 440 4.24 -15.34 21.02
N MET A 441 4.69 -16.59 20.88
CA MET A 441 6.06 -16.92 20.47
C MET A 441 6.18 -16.91 18.95
N LEU A 442 7.25 -16.35 18.43
CA LEU A 442 7.52 -16.26 17.00
C LEU A 442 7.89 -17.64 16.44
N VAL A 443 7.21 -18.07 15.38
CA VAL A 443 7.41 -19.39 14.75
C VAL A 443 7.62 -19.33 13.24
N GLY A 444 7.57 -18.13 12.67
CA GLY A 444 7.78 -17.93 11.24
C GLY A 444 7.32 -16.55 10.76
N PHE A 445 7.31 -16.38 9.47
CA PHE A 445 6.84 -15.13 8.85
C PHE A 445 6.27 -15.33 7.44
N LEU A 446 5.49 -14.34 7.04
CA LEU A 446 4.98 -14.19 5.68
C LEU A 446 5.42 -12.84 5.11
N GLU A 447 5.86 -12.82 3.87
CA GLU A 447 5.84 -11.62 3.04
C GLU A 447 4.51 -11.61 2.29
N MET A 448 3.60 -10.73 2.70
CA MET A 448 2.24 -10.74 2.19
C MET A 448 1.78 -9.34 1.80
N TRP A 449 1.11 -9.24 0.67
CA TRP A 449 0.58 -7.98 0.14
C TRP A 449 -0.90 -8.11 -0.19
N ALA A 450 -1.68 -7.15 0.25
CA ALA A 450 -3.07 -7.04 -0.15
C ALA A 450 -3.15 -6.31 -1.50
N MET A 451 -3.62 -7.01 -2.50
CA MET A 451 -3.87 -6.48 -3.85
C MET A 451 -5.38 -6.40 -4.10
N SER A 452 -5.78 -6.03 -5.31
CA SER A 452 -7.20 -6.03 -5.70
C SER A 452 -7.77 -7.44 -5.65
N GLY A 453 -8.60 -7.71 -4.64
CA GLY A 453 -9.27 -9.00 -4.47
C GLY A 453 -8.36 -10.15 -4.02
N LEU A 454 -7.09 -9.90 -3.73
CA LEU A 454 -6.06 -10.92 -3.57
C LEU A 454 -5.14 -10.62 -2.39
N LEU A 455 -4.85 -11.63 -1.59
CA LEU A 455 -3.70 -11.68 -0.67
C LEU A 455 -2.58 -12.44 -1.35
N GLU A 456 -1.56 -11.73 -1.81
CA GLU A 456 -0.39 -12.36 -2.40
C GLU A 456 0.64 -12.66 -1.32
N VAL A 457 0.85 -13.93 -1.03
CA VAL A 457 1.94 -14.43 -0.21
C VAL A 457 3.14 -14.68 -1.11
N ARG A 458 4.11 -13.78 -1.06
CA ARG A 458 5.34 -13.89 -1.85
C ARG A 458 6.29 -14.91 -1.28
N LYS A 459 6.33 -14.99 0.07
CA LYS A 459 7.18 -15.93 0.78
C LYS A 459 6.49 -16.35 2.09
N LEU A 460 6.50 -17.64 2.34
CA LEU A 460 6.16 -18.27 3.63
C LEU A 460 7.42 -18.95 4.16
N SER A 461 7.80 -18.67 5.39
CA SER A 461 8.93 -19.33 6.07
C SER A 461 8.54 -19.71 7.49
N LEU A 462 8.85 -20.94 7.87
CA LEU A 462 8.51 -21.54 9.17
C LEU A 462 9.77 -22.07 9.85
N GLU A 463 9.94 -21.76 11.13
CA GLU A 463 10.98 -22.37 11.97
C GLU A 463 10.64 -23.83 12.33
N GLN A 464 9.37 -24.17 12.31
CA GLN A 464 8.81 -25.47 12.60
C GLN A 464 7.88 -25.89 11.46
N PRO A 465 8.37 -26.64 10.47
CA PRO A 465 7.58 -27.05 9.29
C PRO A 465 6.31 -27.83 9.61
N GLU A 466 6.30 -28.55 10.73
CA GLU A 466 5.15 -29.30 11.25
C GLU A 466 3.93 -28.41 11.58
N LEU A 467 4.13 -27.11 11.78
CA LEU A 467 3.05 -26.14 12.00
C LEU A 467 2.33 -25.70 10.71
N LEU A 468 2.79 -26.15 9.54
CA LEU A 468 2.22 -25.73 8.27
C LEU A 468 0.68 -25.87 8.21
N PRO A 469 0.04 -26.98 8.65
CA PRO A 469 -1.42 -27.08 8.64
C PRO A 469 -2.12 -26.01 9.50
N GLU A 470 -1.59 -25.74 10.70
CA GLU A 470 -2.12 -24.72 11.61
C GLU A 470 -1.93 -23.32 11.02
N VAL A 471 -0.79 -23.07 10.36
CA VAL A 471 -0.51 -21.79 9.67
C VAL A 471 -1.44 -21.58 8.48
N LEU A 472 -1.73 -22.62 7.69
CA LEU A 472 -2.68 -22.54 6.58
C LEU A 472 -4.09 -22.24 7.07
N ALA A 473 -4.51 -22.84 8.18
CA ALA A 473 -5.79 -22.53 8.82
C ALA A 473 -5.83 -21.07 9.31
N ALA A 474 -4.78 -20.60 9.97
CA ALA A 474 -4.66 -19.21 10.43
C ALA A 474 -4.62 -18.22 9.25
N LEU A 475 -3.98 -18.56 8.14
CA LEU A 475 -3.96 -17.74 6.92
C LEU A 475 -5.34 -17.69 6.26
N HIS A 476 -6.07 -18.80 6.28
CA HIS A 476 -7.44 -18.84 5.78
C HIS A 476 -8.39 -18.00 6.64
N GLU A 477 -8.28 -18.08 7.96
CA GLU A 477 -8.99 -17.20 8.89
C GLU A 477 -8.65 -15.73 8.63
N HIS A 478 -7.36 -15.41 8.45
CA HIS A 478 -6.90 -14.07 8.10
C HIS A 478 -7.56 -13.58 6.79
N ALA A 479 -7.62 -14.39 5.77
CA ALA A 479 -8.30 -14.05 4.53
C ALA A 479 -9.82 -13.83 4.74
N GLY A 480 -10.46 -14.60 5.60
CA GLY A 480 -11.87 -14.42 5.98
C GLY A 480 -12.13 -13.00 6.51
N TYR A 481 -11.29 -12.49 7.39
CA TYR A 481 -11.37 -11.09 7.87
C TYR A 481 -11.05 -10.05 6.78
N GLN A 482 -10.32 -10.42 5.74
CA GLN A 482 -10.03 -9.53 4.62
C GLN A 482 -11.16 -9.46 3.58
N ARG A 483 -12.20 -10.28 3.70
CA ARG A 483 -13.32 -10.32 2.77
C ARG A 483 -14.01 -8.98 2.61
N GLU A 484 -14.30 -8.29 3.72
CA GLU A 484 -14.90 -6.97 3.72
C GLU A 484 -13.99 -5.91 3.06
N PHE A 485 -12.70 -6.19 3.01
CA PHE A 485 -11.69 -5.37 2.35
C PHE A 485 -11.35 -5.88 0.93
N ASN A 486 -12.14 -6.81 0.41
CA ASN A 486 -11.96 -7.41 -0.91
C ASN A 486 -10.54 -7.99 -1.14
N SER A 487 -10.05 -8.77 -0.19
CA SER A 487 -8.73 -9.42 -0.25
C SER A 487 -8.80 -10.80 0.41
N ASP A 488 -9.76 -11.62 -0.03
CA ASP A 488 -10.09 -12.92 0.54
C ASP A 488 -9.61 -14.11 -0.31
N VAL A 489 -8.98 -13.87 -1.45
CA VAL A 489 -8.30 -14.89 -2.24
C VAL A 489 -6.83 -14.90 -1.86
N ILE A 490 -6.30 -16.05 -1.50
CA ILE A 490 -4.89 -16.25 -1.15
C ILE A 490 -4.16 -16.82 -2.36
N ARG A 491 -3.00 -16.25 -2.68
CA ARG A 491 -2.08 -16.77 -3.69
C ARG A 491 -0.67 -16.89 -3.10
N ILE A 492 -0.14 -18.10 -3.04
CA ILE A 492 1.20 -18.38 -2.50
C ILE A 492 2.16 -18.63 -3.65
N LYS A 493 3.27 -17.91 -3.68
CA LYS A 493 4.31 -18.01 -4.73
C LYS A 493 5.51 -18.83 -4.32
N GLN A 494 5.97 -18.67 -3.08
CA GLN A 494 7.17 -19.31 -2.58
C GLN A 494 6.97 -19.81 -1.14
N ILE A 495 7.61 -20.94 -0.85
CA ILE A 495 7.66 -21.55 0.48
C ILE A 495 9.13 -21.84 0.77
N GLU A 496 9.63 -21.38 1.91
CA GLU A 496 11.06 -21.47 2.27
C GLU A 496 12.00 -20.94 1.18
N GLY A 497 11.55 -19.92 0.43
CA GLY A 497 12.32 -19.34 -0.68
C GLY A 497 12.34 -20.18 -1.95
N ARG A 498 11.64 -21.32 -2.00
CA ARG A 498 11.51 -22.17 -3.19
C ARG A 498 10.18 -21.89 -3.91
N PRO A 499 10.12 -21.87 -5.22
CA PRO A 499 8.87 -21.84 -5.97
C PRO A 499 7.98 -23.04 -5.59
N VAL A 500 6.67 -22.82 -5.64
CA VAL A 500 5.69 -23.90 -5.34
C VAL A 500 5.85 -25.13 -6.25
N SER A 501 6.30 -24.92 -7.48
CA SER A 501 6.59 -26.00 -8.46
C SER A 501 7.69 -26.95 -8.00
N GLU A 502 8.58 -26.53 -7.11
CA GLU A 502 9.70 -27.33 -6.58
C GLU A 502 9.38 -28.02 -5.25
N LEU A 503 8.18 -27.88 -4.73
CA LEU A 503 7.78 -28.52 -3.48
C LEU A 503 7.70 -30.02 -3.60
N GLU A 504 8.11 -30.70 -2.54
CA GLU A 504 7.94 -32.15 -2.40
C GLU A 504 6.46 -32.53 -2.38
N GLN A 505 6.13 -33.72 -2.84
CA GLN A 505 4.74 -34.19 -2.97
C GLN A 505 3.98 -34.12 -1.65
N HIS A 506 4.61 -34.52 -0.54
CA HIS A 506 3.98 -34.45 0.78
C HIS A 506 3.56 -33.03 1.17
N ALA A 507 4.42 -32.03 0.93
CA ALA A 507 4.07 -30.64 1.20
C ALA A 507 2.92 -30.16 0.30
N ARG A 508 2.90 -30.55 -0.98
CA ARG A 508 1.78 -30.26 -1.88
C ARG A 508 0.47 -30.86 -1.39
N ASP A 509 0.50 -32.11 -0.94
CA ASP A 509 -0.70 -32.79 -0.44
C ASP A 509 -1.28 -32.08 0.80
N MET A 510 -0.43 -31.49 1.66
CA MET A 510 -0.88 -30.68 2.80
C MET A 510 -1.65 -29.43 2.33
N PHE A 511 -1.17 -28.73 1.30
CA PHE A 511 -1.86 -27.58 0.73
C PHE A 511 -3.19 -27.98 0.07
N LEU A 512 -3.19 -29.06 -0.69
CA LEU A 512 -4.41 -29.59 -1.32
C LEU A 512 -5.46 -29.97 -0.26
N SER A 513 -5.02 -30.59 0.83
CA SER A 513 -5.89 -30.95 1.96
C SER A 513 -6.44 -29.72 2.68
N ALA A 514 -5.71 -28.61 2.69
CA ALA A 514 -6.14 -27.34 3.22
C ALA A 514 -7.00 -26.50 2.22
N GLY A 515 -7.40 -27.10 1.09
CA GLY A 515 -8.27 -26.50 0.09
C GLY A 515 -7.55 -25.58 -0.91
N TYR A 516 -6.22 -25.57 -0.94
CA TYR A 516 -5.47 -24.87 -1.97
C TYR A 516 -5.48 -25.66 -3.28
N GLN A 517 -5.54 -24.94 -4.38
CA GLN A 517 -5.50 -25.50 -5.72
C GLN A 517 -4.23 -25.05 -6.45
N PRO A 518 -3.55 -25.95 -7.17
CA PRO A 518 -2.42 -25.55 -7.98
C PRO A 518 -2.90 -24.77 -9.20
N LEU A 519 -2.31 -23.63 -9.42
CA LEU A 519 -2.54 -22.80 -10.58
C LEU A 519 -1.17 -22.37 -11.14
N ARG A 520 -0.69 -23.04 -12.19
CA ARG A 520 0.69 -22.87 -12.68
C ARG A 520 1.73 -23.09 -11.57
N ASP A 521 2.56 -22.06 -11.32
CA ASP A 521 3.61 -22.05 -10.31
C ASP A 521 3.14 -21.55 -8.94
N TRP A 522 1.84 -21.49 -8.70
CA TRP A 522 1.26 -20.97 -7.46
C TRP A 522 0.25 -21.93 -6.83
N LEU A 523 -0.02 -21.71 -5.56
CA LEU A 523 -1.14 -22.29 -4.84
C LEU A 523 -2.17 -21.19 -4.55
N VAL A 524 -3.43 -21.47 -4.84
CA VAL A 524 -4.52 -20.51 -4.68
C VAL A 524 -5.62 -21.08 -3.80
N ASN A 525 -6.15 -20.29 -2.89
CA ASN A 525 -7.32 -20.62 -2.06
C ASN A 525 -8.25 -19.41 -1.97
N GLY A 526 -9.55 -19.64 -1.91
CA GLY A 526 -10.55 -18.59 -1.72
C GLY A 526 -11.82 -18.79 -2.55
N PRO A 527 -12.78 -17.86 -2.46
CA PRO A 527 -14.03 -17.93 -3.19
C PRO A 527 -13.83 -17.53 -4.67
N ILE A 528 -13.19 -18.40 -5.44
CA ILE A 528 -12.90 -18.18 -6.85
C ILE A 528 -13.54 -19.22 -7.75
N VAL A 529 -13.81 -18.82 -8.98
CA VAL A 529 -14.11 -19.76 -10.07
C VAL A 529 -12.80 -20.36 -10.57
N THR A 530 -12.78 -21.67 -10.66
CA THR A 530 -11.61 -22.43 -11.11
C THR A 530 -11.59 -22.65 -12.62
N GLU A 531 -12.68 -22.35 -13.28
CA GLU A 531 -12.80 -22.44 -14.73
C GLU A 531 -11.89 -21.42 -15.40
N GLN A 532 -11.09 -21.89 -16.36
CA GLN A 532 -10.22 -21.08 -17.18
C GLN A 532 -10.66 -21.13 -18.64
N PHE A 533 -10.49 -20.03 -19.32
CA PHE A 533 -10.82 -19.86 -20.74
C PHE A 533 -9.56 -19.52 -21.51
N ASN A 534 -9.45 -20.04 -22.71
CA ASN A 534 -8.35 -19.61 -23.56
C ASN A 534 -8.56 -18.14 -24.01
N PRO A 535 -7.47 -17.43 -24.36
CA PRO A 535 -7.59 -16.02 -24.74
C PRO A 535 -8.57 -15.75 -25.89
N ARG A 536 -8.71 -16.68 -26.84
CA ARG A 536 -9.64 -16.53 -27.98
C ARG A 536 -11.11 -16.61 -27.54
N GLU A 537 -11.44 -17.45 -26.57
CA GLU A 537 -12.77 -17.56 -26.00
C GLU A 537 -13.16 -16.25 -25.29
N LEU A 538 -12.24 -15.69 -24.48
CA LEU A 538 -12.46 -14.42 -23.81
C LEU A 538 -12.57 -13.25 -24.80
N ASP A 539 -11.73 -13.21 -25.82
CA ASP A 539 -11.80 -12.19 -26.86
C ASP A 539 -13.12 -12.31 -27.66
N GLY A 540 -13.53 -13.51 -28.01
CA GLY A 540 -14.83 -13.76 -28.66
C GLY A 540 -16.01 -13.32 -27.80
N TYR A 541 -15.97 -13.64 -26.52
CA TYR A 541 -16.96 -13.19 -25.55
C TYR A 541 -17.00 -11.66 -25.42
N LEU A 542 -15.84 -10.99 -25.35
CA LEU A 542 -15.77 -9.53 -25.33
C LEU A 542 -16.34 -8.88 -26.58
N LEU A 543 -16.03 -9.41 -27.77
CA LEU A 543 -16.63 -8.93 -29.02
C LEU A 543 -18.16 -9.11 -29.02
N TRP A 544 -18.64 -10.22 -28.47
CA TRP A 544 -20.06 -10.46 -28.29
C TRP A 544 -20.71 -9.49 -27.31
N ARG A 545 -20.11 -9.28 -26.13
CA ARG A 545 -20.59 -8.33 -25.10
C ARG A 545 -20.58 -6.88 -25.61
N GLN A 546 -19.57 -6.51 -26.40
CA GLN A 546 -19.45 -5.18 -26.99
C GLN A 546 -20.35 -4.98 -28.22
N HIS A 547 -21.22 -5.91 -28.52
CA HIS A 547 -22.13 -5.84 -29.69
C HIS A 547 -21.42 -5.72 -31.06
N ILE A 548 -20.18 -6.17 -31.14
CA ILE A 548 -19.42 -6.22 -32.39
C ILE A 548 -19.75 -7.53 -33.14
N HIS A 549 -20.00 -8.61 -32.38
CA HIS A 549 -20.37 -9.89 -32.95
C HIS A 549 -21.67 -9.79 -33.74
N PRO A 550 -21.75 -10.28 -35.01
CA PRO A 550 -22.91 -10.09 -35.92
C PRO A 550 -24.25 -10.48 -35.32
N GLN A 551 -24.29 -11.55 -34.52
CA GLN A 551 -25.54 -12.08 -33.93
C GLN A 551 -26.07 -11.18 -32.79
N ARG A 552 -25.30 -10.23 -32.30
CA ARG A 552 -25.68 -9.38 -31.16
C ARG A 552 -25.68 -7.89 -31.47
N ARG A 553 -25.44 -7.47 -32.68
CA ARG A 553 -25.49 -6.06 -33.05
C ARG A 553 -26.84 -5.45 -32.72
N PHE A 554 -26.83 -4.21 -32.27
CA PHE A 554 -28.07 -3.46 -32.05
C PHE A 554 -28.88 -3.30 -33.32
N THR A 555 -30.20 -3.35 -33.19
CA THR A 555 -31.10 -3.13 -34.30
C THR A 555 -31.26 -1.66 -34.68
N ASN A 556 -30.99 -0.75 -33.68
CA ASN A 556 -31.12 0.69 -33.89
C ASN A 556 -30.19 1.49 -33.00
N ALA A 557 -29.95 2.75 -33.38
CA ALA A 557 -29.04 3.66 -32.67
C ALA A 557 -29.53 4.00 -31.27
N ARG A 558 -30.84 4.11 -31.04
CA ARG A 558 -31.41 4.43 -29.73
C ARG A 558 -31.05 3.38 -28.70
N GLN A 559 -31.16 2.12 -29.05
CA GLN A 559 -30.75 1.02 -28.21
C GLN A 559 -29.25 1.09 -27.91
N ALA A 560 -28.42 1.32 -28.95
CA ALA A 560 -26.97 1.46 -28.78
C ALA A 560 -26.60 2.55 -27.78
N PHE A 561 -27.13 3.76 -27.89
CA PHE A 561 -26.85 4.85 -26.96
C PHE A 561 -27.34 4.57 -25.55
N ARG A 562 -28.51 3.98 -25.38
CA ARG A 562 -29.06 3.65 -24.07
C ARG A 562 -28.22 2.61 -23.32
N GLU A 563 -27.89 1.52 -24.00
CA GLU A 563 -27.19 0.41 -23.36
C GLU A 563 -25.70 0.72 -23.15
N THR A 564 -25.08 1.43 -24.10
CA THR A 564 -23.65 1.80 -23.97
C THR A 564 -23.39 3.04 -23.10
N GLY A 565 -24.43 3.85 -22.79
CA GLY A 565 -24.31 5.10 -22.08
C GLY A 565 -23.51 6.17 -22.81
N GLY A 566 -23.28 5.96 -24.11
CA GLY A 566 -22.59 6.86 -25.00
C GLY A 566 -21.61 6.14 -25.94
N LEU A 567 -21.30 6.77 -27.07
CA LEU A 567 -20.42 6.27 -28.11
C LEU A 567 -19.42 7.36 -28.51
N ARG A 568 -18.17 7.00 -28.74
CA ARG A 568 -17.07 7.95 -28.96
C ARG A 568 -16.96 8.44 -30.40
N SER A 569 -17.43 7.63 -31.35
CA SER A 569 -17.30 7.95 -32.76
C SER A 569 -18.35 7.24 -33.60
N GLU A 570 -18.53 7.73 -34.82
CA GLU A 570 -19.29 7.06 -35.88
C GLU A 570 -18.76 5.65 -36.19
N TYR A 571 -17.46 5.44 -36.07
CA TYR A 571 -16.84 4.12 -36.27
C TYR A 571 -17.28 3.12 -35.18
N GLU A 572 -17.28 3.56 -33.92
CA GLU A 572 -17.73 2.74 -32.80
C GLU A 572 -19.22 2.37 -32.95
N LEU A 573 -20.05 3.33 -33.35
CA LEU A 573 -21.48 3.10 -33.59
C LEU A 573 -21.71 2.12 -34.72
N SER A 574 -21.02 2.29 -35.87
CA SER A 574 -21.19 1.47 -37.06
C SER A 574 -20.78 0.01 -36.88
N LEU A 575 -19.79 -0.25 -36.01
CA LEU A 575 -19.42 -1.63 -35.66
C LEU A 575 -20.50 -2.35 -34.85
N ARG A 576 -21.32 -1.60 -34.10
CA ARG A 576 -22.29 -2.14 -33.13
C ARG A 576 -23.73 -2.19 -33.62
N ILE A 577 -24.05 -1.58 -34.77
CA ILE A 577 -25.40 -1.55 -35.33
C ILE A 577 -25.47 -2.40 -36.61
N GLN A 578 -26.59 -3.07 -36.82
CA GLN A 578 -26.88 -3.76 -38.09
C GLN A 578 -27.25 -2.74 -39.16
N GLY A 579 -26.58 -2.79 -40.33
CA GLY A 579 -26.95 -2.03 -41.50
C GLY A 579 -26.10 -0.79 -41.78
N ARG A 580 -26.72 0.34 -42.06
CA ARG A 580 -26.09 1.52 -42.68
C ARG A 580 -25.18 2.34 -41.78
N PHE A 581 -24.31 3.15 -42.39
CA PHE A 581 -23.53 4.16 -41.72
C PHE A 581 -24.41 5.22 -41.08
N PHE A 582 -24.17 5.45 -39.77
CA PHE A 582 -24.87 6.47 -39.02
C PHE A 582 -23.88 7.46 -38.44
N HIS A 583 -24.14 8.73 -38.67
CA HIS A 583 -23.43 9.77 -37.97
C HIS A 583 -24.24 10.15 -36.70
N PRO A 584 -23.66 10.26 -35.52
CA PRO A 584 -24.38 10.66 -34.31
C PRO A 584 -25.15 12.00 -34.49
N ARG A 585 -24.70 12.88 -35.40
CA ARG A 585 -25.39 14.12 -35.72
C ARG A 585 -26.81 13.90 -36.29
N ASP A 586 -27.03 12.81 -37.00
CA ASP A 586 -28.31 12.51 -37.64
C ASP A 586 -29.39 12.18 -36.61
N TYR A 587 -29.02 11.84 -35.40
CA TYR A 587 -29.90 11.48 -34.28
C TYR A 587 -29.97 12.54 -33.19
N GLY A 588 -29.28 13.65 -33.32
CA GLY A 588 -29.06 14.61 -32.25
C GLY A 588 -30.33 15.24 -31.70
N GLU A 589 -31.32 15.47 -32.57
CA GLU A 589 -32.62 16.04 -32.20
C GLU A 589 -33.57 14.97 -31.63
N GLU A 590 -33.54 13.77 -32.19
CA GLU A 590 -34.42 12.67 -31.78
C GLU A 590 -34.12 12.11 -30.40
N PHE A 591 -32.83 12.09 -30.02
CA PHE A 591 -32.40 11.46 -28.78
C PHE A 591 -31.84 12.42 -27.74
N ASP A 592 -31.94 13.72 -27.95
CA ASP A 592 -31.35 14.77 -27.14
C ASP A 592 -29.87 14.45 -26.82
N LEU A 593 -29.11 14.14 -27.88
CA LEU A 593 -27.69 13.82 -27.76
C LEU A 593 -26.85 15.06 -27.53
N VAL A 594 -25.83 14.88 -26.71
CA VAL A 594 -24.78 15.85 -26.49
C VAL A 594 -23.41 15.20 -26.65
N LEU A 595 -22.42 16.02 -26.97
CA LEU A 595 -21.03 15.64 -27.08
C LEU A 595 -20.24 16.31 -25.95
N GLY A 596 -19.58 15.51 -25.12
CA GLY A 596 -18.74 15.99 -24.04
C GLY A 596 -17.61 15.01 -23.74
N VAL A 597 -16.66 15.42 -22.92
CA VAL A 597 -15.57 14.57 -22.48
C VAL A 597 -16.08 13.67 -21.34
N MET A 598 -16.87 12.64 -21.68
CA MET A 598 -17.53 11.77 -20.69
C MET A 598 -16.56 10.79 -20.02
N ILE A 599 -15.57 10.31 -20.76
CA ILE A 599 -14.47 9.53 -20.27
C ILE A 599 -13.19 10.32 -20.53
N PRO A 600 -12.26 10.45 -19.58
CA PRO A 600 -11.11 11.33 -19.73
C PRO A 600 -10.37 11.16 -21.06
N GLY A 601 -10.17 12.27 -21.71
CA GLY A 601 -9.43 12.34 -22.96
C GLY A 601 -10.22 11.99 -24.23
N TYR A 602 -11.53 11.65 -24.14
CA TYR A 602 -12.34 11.33 -25.32
C TYR A 602 -13.71 12.00 -25.29
N ALA A 603 -14.01 12.72 -26.34
CA ALA A 603 -15.34 13.22 -26.58
C ALA A 603 -16.29 12.04 -26.88
N THR A 604 -17.44 12.02 -26.24
CA THR A 604 -18.42 10.94 -26.32
C THR A 604 -19.81 11.53 -26.57
N TYR A 605 -20.54 10.99 -27.52
CA TYR A 605 -21.95 11.28 -27.73
C TYR A 605 -22.80 10.46 -26.77
N CYS A 606 -23.62 11.12 -25.97
CA CYS A 606 -24.57 10.45 -25.08
C CYS A 606 -25.84 11.29 -24.89
N SER A 607 -26.84 10.74 -24.21
CA SER A 607 -28.02 11.49 -23.81
C SER A 607 -27.64 12.58 -22.78
N VAL A 608 -28.44 13.65 -22.72
CA VAL A 608 -28.29 14.67 -21.67
C VAL A 608 -28.35 14.05 -20.29
N GLN A 609 -29.22 13.06 -20.08
CA GLN A 609 -29.36 12.38 -18.80
C GLN A 609 -28.07 11.63 -18.40
N ASP A 610 -27.43 10.92 -19.35
CA ASP A 610 -26.15 10.25 -19.10
C ASP A 610 -25.04 11.26 -18.87
N ALA A 611 -25.02 12.37 -19.63
CA ALA A 611 -24.05 13.46 -19.43
C ALA A 611 -24.14 14.04 -18.01
N MET A 612 -25.34 14.18 -17.46
CA MET A 612 -25.53 14.62 -16.06
C MET A 612 -24.98 13.60 -15.06
N VAL A 613 -25.16 12.30 -15.29
CA VAL A 613 -24.56 11.25 -14.44
C VAL A 613 -23.03 11.34 -14.46
N TYR A 614 -22.41 11.52 -15.61
CA TYR A 614 -20.96 11.69 -15.72
C TYR A 614 -20.47 12.97 -15.04
N ARG A 615 -21.21 14.08 -15.16
CA ARG A 615 -20.91 15.33 -14.45
C ARG A 615 -20.97 15.12 -12.93
N ASP A 616 -22.06 14.49 -12.44
CA ASP A 616 -22.23 14.25 -11.02
C ASP A 616 -21.16 13.31 -10.46
N ALA A 617 -20.67 12.35 -11.26
CA ALA A 617 -19.56 11.48 -10.91
C ALA A 617 -18.22 12.24 -10.74
N ARG A 618 -18.01 13.32 -11.51
CA ARG A 618 -16.84 14.19 -11.38
C ARG A 618 -16.87 15.08 -10.17
N ASP A 619 -18.05 15.59 -9.82
CA ASP A 619 -18.27 16.46 -8.66
C ASP A 619 -17.41 17.74 -8.66
N VAL A 620 -17.18 18.33 -9.82
CA VAL A 620 -16.44 19.59 -9.94
C VAL A 620 -17.37 20.75 -9.59
N PRO A 621 -17.02 21.63 -8.65
CA PRO A 621 -17.84 22.79 -8.33
C PRO A 621 -17.85 23.83 -9.46
N ILE A 622 -18.92 24.60 -9.54
CA ILE A 622 -19.03 25.74 -10.46
C ILE A 622 -18.43 26.96 -9.76
N GLU A 623 -17.38 27.52 -10.35
CA GLU A 623 -16.79 28.78 -9.87
C GLU A 623 -17.75 29.94 -10.07
N PRO A 624 -17.76 30.95 -9.18
CA PRO A 624 -18.66 32.11 -9.31
C PRO A 624 -18.59 32.83 -10.67
N GLU A 625 -17.41 32.97 -11.22
CA GLU A 625 -17.14 33.58 -12.53
C GLU A 625 -17.69 32.77 -13.70
N ASP A 626 -17.77 31.44 -13.58
CA ASP A 626 -18.30 30.57 -14.63
C ASP A 626 -19.82 30.67 -14.80
N ARG A 627 -20.55 31.10 -13.77
CA ARG A 627 -22.01 31.18 -13.79
C ARG A 627 -22.54 32.09 -14.90
N ARG A 628 -21.82 33.18 -15.18
CA ARG A 628 -22.19 34.11 -16.27
C ARG A 628 -22.10 33.37 -17.62
N LEU A 629 -21.03 32.65 -17.89
CA LEU A 629 -20.86 31.94 -19.16
C LEU A 629 -21.90 30.83 -19.31
N LEU A 630 -22.21 30.10 -18.23
CA LEU A 630 -23.24 29.06 -18.21
C LEU A 630 -24.65 29.63 -18.52
N SER A 631 -25.00 30.82 -17.99
CA SER A 631 -26.30 31.44 -18.25
C SER A 631 -26.52 31.85 -19.70
N LEU A 632 -25.46 32.07 -20.45
CA LEU A 632 -25.52 32.47 -21.87
C LEU A 632 -25.79 31.27 -22.80
N ALA A 633 -25.61 30.04 -22.36
CA ALA A 633 -25.74 28.83 -23.16
C ALA A 633 -26.85 27.88 -22.68
N VAL A 634 -27.91 28.41 -22.05
CA VAL A 634 -29.03 27.62 -21.51
C VAL A 634 -29.94 27.05 -22.60
N ASP A 635 -29.94 27.66 -23.79
CA ASP A 635 -30.76 27.22 -24.91
C ASP A 635 -30.47 25.74 -25.30
N SER A 636 -31.52 24.94 -25.42
CA SER A 636 -31.40 23.52 -25.81
C SER A 636 -30.80 23.33 -27.20
N ARG A 637 -30.96 24.32 -28.10
CA ARG A 637 -30.35 24.29 -29.43
C ARG A 637 -28.86 24.58 -29.40
N GLY A 638 -28.37 25.13 -28.28
CA GLY A 638 -26.99 25.54 -28.08
C GLY A 638 -26.64 26.84 -28.76
N VAL A 639 -25.47 27.39 -28.40
CA VAL A 639 -24.94 28.65 -28.90
C VAL A 639 -23.62 28.39 -29.64
N PRO A 640 -23.43 28.95 -30.88
CA PRO A 640 -22.14 28.88 -31.56
C PRO A 640 -21.02 29.50 -30.71
N ARG A 641 -19.79 28.99 -30.84
CA ARG A 641 -18.65 29.44 -30.05
C ARG A 641 -18.40 30.96 -30.17
N ASP A 642 -18.42 31.47 -31.38
CA ASP A 642 -18.11 32.87 -31.64
C ASP A 642 -19.20 33.81 -31.09
N GLU A 643 -20.45 33.39 -31.17
CA GLU A 643 -21.58 34.07 -30.57
C GLU A 643 -21.51 34.07 -29.04
N LEU A 644 -21.11 32.90 -28.44
CA LEU A 644 -20.92 32.81 -27.01
C LEU A 644 -19.78 33.69 -26.52
N LEU A 645 -18.65 33.76 -27.27
CA LEU A 645 -17.56 34.70 -27.00
C LEU A 645 -18.05 36.14 -27.03
N ARG A 646 -18.76 36.52 -28.08
CA ARG A 646 -19.30 37.89 -28.25
C ARG A 646 -20.24 38.25 -27.09
N ARG A 647 -21.16 37.38 -26.70
CA ARG A 647 -22.12 37.59 -25.59
C ARG A 647 -21.45 37.65 -24.22
N SER A 648 -20.33 36.91 -24.02
CA SER A 648 -19.64 36.86 -22.75
C SER A 648 -18.91 38.20 -22.44
N GLY A 649 -18.48 38.93 -23.44
CA GLY A 649 -17.67 40.12 -23.29
C GLY A 649 -16.27 39.86 -22.72
N LEU A 650 -15.81 38.62 -22.72
CA LEU A 650 -14.50 38.19 -22.24
C LEU A 650 -13.46 38.34 -23.37
N ASP A 651 -12.21 38.52 -22.97
CA ASP A 651 -11.11 38.38 -23.91
C ASP A 651 -10.99 36.90 -24.38
N PRO A 652 -10.45 36.65 -25.59
CA PRO A 652 -10.42 35.34 -26.20
C PRO A 652 -9.69 34.25 -25.37
N ASP A 653 -8.63 34.63 -24.64
CA ASP A 653 -7.82 33.67 -23.88
C ASP A 653 -8.52 33.27 -22.57
N THR A 654 -9.07 34.21 -21.84
CA THR A 654 -9.90 33.95 -20.65
C THR A 654 -11.12 33.12 -21.03
N PHE A 655 -11.82 33.50 -22.10
CA PHE A 655 -12.95 32.74 -22.62
C PHE A 655 -12.56 31.27 -22.94
N LYS A 656 -11.43 31.09 -23.64
CA LYS A 656 -10.94 29.73 -23.99
C LYS A 656 -10.65 28.90 -22.74
N LYS A 657 -10.02 29.50 -21.72
CA LYS A 657 -9.74 28.80 -20.45
C LYS A 657 -11.02 28.40 -19.72
N MET A 658 -11.95 29.33 -19.54
CA MET A 658 -13.23 29.08 -18.88
C MET A 658 -14.05 28.04 -19.65
N LEU A 659 -14.19 28.21 -20.97
CA LEU A 659 -14.91 27.27 -21.81
C LEU A 659 -14.31 25.84 -21.74
N SER A 660 -12.99 25.75 -21.75
CA SER A 660 -12.29 24.47 -21.60
C SER A 660 -12.59 23.83 -20.24
N ARG A 661 -12.49 24.58 -19.15
CA ARG A 661 -12.80 24.13 -17.78
C ARG A 661 -14.24 23.62 -17.69
N LEU A 662 -15.22 24.41 -18.17
CA LEU A 662 -16.63 24.03 -18.15
C LEU A 662 -16.95 22.81 -19.04
N TYR A 663 -16.26 22.67 -20.15
CA TYR A 663 -16.40 21.54 -21.05
C TYR A 663 -15.83 20.24 -20.45
N HIS A 664 -14.67 20.34 -19.78
CA HIS A 664 -14.06 19.18 -19.11
C HIS A 664 -14.79 18.80 -17.80
N SER A 665 -15.37 19.76 -17.10
CA SER A 665 -16.19 19.50 -15.92
C SER A 665 -17.62 19.02 -16.26
N LEU A 666 -17.99 19.02 -17.54
CA LEU A 666 -19.34 18.70 -18.04
C LEU A 666 -20.45 19.65 -17.52
N HIS A 667 -20.14 20.85 -17.11
CA HIS A 667 -21.14 21.88 -16.90
C HIS A 667 -21.63 22.46 -18.24
N MET A 668 -20.78 22.37 -19.24
CA MET A 668 -21.09 22.74 -20.62
C MET A 668 -20.72 21.61 -21.57
N VAL A 669 -21.57 21.30 -22.50
CA VAL A 669 -21.42 20.24 -23.51
C VAL A 669 -21.66 20.82 -24.91
N ARG A 670 -21.39 20.05 -25.95
CA ARG A 670 -21.72 20.43 -27.33
C ARG A 670 -22.95 19.69 -27.82
N THR A 671 -23.77 20.34 -28.56
CA THR A 671 -24.78 19.66 -29.37
C THR A 671 -24.10 18.89 -30.51
N PRO A 672 -24.76 17.95 -31.19
CA PRO A 672 -24.23 17.28 -32.38
C PRO A 672 -23.83 18.22 -33.51
N ARG A 673 -24.44 19.39 -33.55
CA ARG A 673 -24.07 20.48 -34.51
C ARG A 673 -22.81 21.25 -34.11
N GLY A 674 -22.24 20.93 -32.91
CA GLY A 674 -21.05 21.57 -32.40
C GLY A 674 -21.29 22.87 -31.59
N TYR A 675 -22.54 23.22 -31.30
CA TYR A 675 -22.90 24.39 -30.50
C TYR A 675 -22.79 24.07 -29.00
N TYR A 676 -22.42 25.04 -28.18
CA TYR A 676 -22.28 24.88 -26.74
C TYR A 676 -23.62 25.01 -26.02
N ARG A 677 -23.88 24.10 -25.11
CA ARG A 677 -25.08 24.03 -24.29
C ARG A 677 -24.70 23.77 -22.83
N THR A 678 -25.34 24.50 -21.91
CA THR A 678 -25.25 24.26 -20.49
C THR A 678 -26.09 23.05 -20.09
N LEU A 679 -25.52 22.11 -19.34
CA LEU A 679 -26.30 21.06 -18.69
C LEU A 679 -27.10 21.63 -17.50
N PRO A 680 -28.29 21.09 -17.18
CA PRO A 680 -29.04 21.49 -16.00
C PRO A 680 -28.15 21.49 -14.75
N VAL A 681 -28.15 22.59 -13.99
CA VAL A 681 -27.27 22.75 -12.83
C VAL A 681 -27.63 21.81 -11.69
N GLN A 682 -28.90 21.43 -11.58
CA GLN A 682 -29.39 20.52 -10.57
C GLN A 682 -28.73 19.13 -10.71
N ARG A 683 -28.20 18.61 -9.60
CA ARG A 683 -27.69 17.23 -9.53
C ARG A 683 -28.84 16.24 -9.53
N ILE A 684 -28.67 15.14 -10.24
CA ILE A 684 -29.61 14.02 -10.26
C ILE A 684 -29.19 12.88 -9.35
N LEU A 685 -27.90 12.78 -9.08
CA LEU A 685 -27.29 11.78 -8.19
C LEU A 685 -26.23 12.43 -7.29
N ASN A 686 -25.99 11.84 -6.13
CA ASN A 686 -24.78 12.15 -5.41
C ASN A 686 -23.57 11.54 -6.13
N ARG A 687 -22.37 11.98 -5.78
CA ARG A 687 -21.12 11.58 -6.46
C ARG A 687 -20.91 10.07 -6.44
N ASP A 688 -21.13 9.44 -5.31
CA ASP A 688 -20.80 8.02 -5.12
C ASP A 688 -21.79 7.13 -5.87
N GLU A 689 -23.07 7.47 -5.86
CA GLU A 689 -24.09 6.83 -6.68
C GLU A 689 -23.82 7.00 -8.18
N ALA A 690 -23.42 8.21 -8.61
CA ALA A 690 -23.08 8.48 -9.99
C ALA A 690 -21.88 7.64 -10.45
N ARG A 691 -20.81 7.58 -9.63
CA ARG A 691 -19.63 6.75 -9.90
C ARG A 691 -19.97 5.27 -9.93
N PHE A 692 -20.71 4.79 -8.95
CA PHE A 692 -21.20 3.41 -8.93
C PHE A 692 -21.94 3.08 -10.22
N ARG A 693 -22.87 3.96 -10.66
CA ARG A 693 -23.64 3.78 -11.88
C ARG A 693 -22.77 3.73 -13.14
N VAL A 694 -21.78 4.62 -13.24
CA VAL A 694 -20.85 4.66 -14.38
C VAL A 694 -20.01 3.38 -14.43
N VAL A 695 -19.41 2.97 -13.32
CA VAL A 695 -18.56 1.78 -13.26
C VAL A 695 -19.36 0.51 -13.45
N LYS A 696 -20.52 0.37 -12.81
CA LYS A 696 -21.42 -0.77 -13.00
C LYS A 696 -21.81 -0.93 -14.47
N ARG A 697 -22.13 0.16 -15.15
CA ARG A 697 -22.43 0.15 -16.59
C ARG A 697 -21.26 -0.36 -17.44
N LEU A 698 -20.04 0.09 -17.15
CA LEU A 698 -18.83 -0.41 -17.82
C LEU A 698 -18.65 -1.91 -17.59
N ILE A 699 -18.78 -2.37 -16.35
CA ILE A 699 -18.70 -3.80 -16.02
C ILE A 699 -19.75 -4.61 -16.81
N LEU A 700 -21.00 -4.16 -16.83
CA LEU A 700 -22.06 -4.83 -17.58
C LEU A 700 -21.81 -4.86 -19.10
N GLN A 701 -21.12 -3.86 -19.64
CA GLN A 701 -20.78 -3.80 -21.08
C GLN A 701 -19.65 -4.76 -21.44
N PHE A 702 -18.62 -4.84 -20.61
CA PHE A 702 -17.47 -5.71 -20.90
C PHE A 702 -17.73 -7.15 -20.44
N GLY A 703 -18.54 -7.35 -19.41
CA GLY A 703 -18.85 -8.67 -18.86
C GLY A 703 -17.70 -9.30 -18.09
N VAL A 704 -16.46 -9.15 -18.53
CA VAL A 704 -15.23 -9.57 -17.85
C VAL A 704 -14.27 -8.40 -17.70
N VAL A 705 -13.77 -8.18 -16.48
CA VAL A 705 -12.91 -7.03 -16.16
C VAL A 705 -11.88 -7.41 -15.10
N SER A 706 -10.71 -6.74 -15.09
CA SER A 706 -9.86 -6.62 -13.91
C SER A 706 -9.96 -5.20 -13.35
N ALA A 707 -9.50 -5.02 -12.11
CA ALA A 707 -9.47 -3.69 -11.50
C ALA A 707 -8.57 -2.72 -12.29
N GLU A 708 -7.46 -3.22 -12.81
CA GLU A 708 -6.49 -2.47 -13.62
C GLU A 708 -7.11 -2.04 -14.95
N ARG A 709 -7.81 -2.94 -15.64
CA ARG A 709 -8.51 -2.62 -16.89
C ARG A 709 -9.63 -1.61 -16.69
N LEU A 710 -10.39 -1.71 -15.60
CA LEU A 710 -11.36 -0.67 -15.22
C LEU A 710 -10.67 0.67 -14.97
N GLY A 711 -9.53 0.68 -14.28
CA GLY A 711 -8.72 1.87 -14.05
C GLY A 711 -8.30 2.56 -15.35
N LEU A 712 -7.89 1.78 -16.36
CA LEU A 712 -7.59 2.29 -17.71
C LEU A 712 -8.83 2.89 -18.40
N LEU A 713 -9.98 2.25 -18.27
CA LEU A 713 -11.23 2.72 -18.89
C LEU A 713 -11.74 4.03 -18.28
N VAL A 714 -11.53 4.27 -16.99
CA VAL A 714 -11.96 5.50 -16.30
C VAL A 714 -10.82 6.52 -16.14
N LYS A 715 -9.59 6.18 -16.55
CA LYS A 715 -8.39 7.04 -16.53
C LYS A 715 -8.20 7.86 -15.24
N GLY A 716 -8.40 7.22 -14.09
CA GLY A 716 -8.19 7.86 -12.79
C GLY A 716 -9.30 8.82 -12.31
N GLU A 717 -10.39 9.02 -13.07
CA GLU A 717 -11.54 9.80 -12.56
C GLU A 717 -12.27 9.10 -11.43
N VAL A 718 -12.20 7.76 -11.39
CA VAL A 718 -12.63 6.96 -10.26
C VAL A 718 -11.37 6.35 -9.65
N PRO A 719 -11.05 6.67 -8.41
CA PRO A 719 -9.88 6.11 -7.73
C PRO A 719 -9.91 4.59 -7.69
N MET A 720 -8.74 3.96 -7.78
CA MET A 720 -8.63 2.49 -7.77
C MET A 720 -9.31 1.86 -6.54
N ALA A 721 -9.22 2.53 -5.40
CA ALA A 721 -9.88 2.08 -4.18
C ALA A 721 -11.41 2.03 -4.30
N GLU A 722 -12.02 3.03 -4.97
CA GLU A 722 -13.47 3.03 -5.22
C GLU A 722 -13.86 1.95 -6.25
N LEU A 723 -13.04 1.75 -7.29
CA LEU A 723 -13.26 0.66 -8.25
C LEU A 723 -13.29 -0.70 -7.56
N ARG A 724 -12.34 -0.94 -6.65
CA ARG A 724 -12.29 -2.16 -5.84
C ARG A 724 -13.52 -2.33 -4.95
N ALA A 725 -13.96 -1.25 -4.32
CA ALA A 725 -15.16 -1.26 -3.48
C ALA A 725 -16.42 -1.60 -4.30
N ILE A 726 -16.54 -1.04 -5.51
CA ILE A 726 -17.65 -1.34 -6.42
C ILE A 726 -17.61 -2.80 -6.88
N LEU A 727 -16.44 -3.33 -7.23
CA LEU A 727 -16.29 -4.75 -7.57
C LEU A 727 -16.69 -5.66 -6.40
N ALA A 728 -16.23 -5.36 -5.19
CA ALA A 728 -16.59 -6.10 -3.99
C ALA A 728 -18.09 -6.02 -3.68
N GLN A 729 -18.72 -4.88 -3.88
CA GLN A 729 -20.15 -4.71 -3.70
C GLN A 729 -20.93 -5.57 -4.69
N LEU A 730 -20.59 -5.52 -5.97
CA LEU A 730 -21.27 -6.31 -7.01
C LEU A 730 -21.06 -7.83 -6.85
N GLU A 731 -19.91 -8.22 -6.30
CA GLU A 731 -19.63 -9.61 -5.91
C GLU A 731 -20.53 -10.05 -4.75
N ARG A 732 -20.66 -9.24 -3.69
CA ARG A 732 -21.59 -9.51 -2.58
C ARG A 732 -23.05 -9.55 -3.00
N GLU A 733 -23.44 -8.71 -3.95
CA GLU A 733 -24.77 -8.72 -4.58
C GLU A 733 -25.01 -9.96 -5.47
N GLY A 734 -23.96 -10.78 -5.69
CA GLY A 734 -24.04 -11.97 -6.55
C GLY A 734 -24.13 -11.67 -8.05
N VAL A 735 -23.83 -10.44 -8.45
CA VAL A 735 -23.77 -10.02 -9.86
C VAL A 735 -22.47 -10.49 -10.52
N LEU A 736 -21.38 -10.45 -9.76
CA LEU A 736 -20.05 -10.84 -10.22
C LEU A 736 -19.55 -12.10 -9.50
N ILE A 737 -18.72 -12.83 -10.21
CA ILE A 737 -17.86 -13.89 -9.69
C ILE A 737 -16.42 -13.55 -10.07
N LYS A 738 -15.44 -14.02 -9.30
CA LYS A 738 -14.03 -13.75 -9.58
C LYS A 738 -13.22 -15.03 -9.75
N GLY A 739 -12.13 -14.93 -10.49
CA GLY A 739 -11.21 -16.03 -10.73
C GLY A 739 -10.03 -15.64 -11.60
N PHE A 740 -9.12 -16.57 -11.80
CA PHE A 740 -8.03 -16.45 -12.77
C PHE A 740 -8.51 -17.02 -14.11
N LEU A 741 -9.39 -16.26 -14.75
CA LEU A 741 -10.24 -16.74 -15.83
C LEU A 741 -9.49 -16.97 -17.15
N GLN A 742 -8.37 -16.30 -17.37
CA GLN A 742 -7.62 -16.46 -18.62
C GLN A 742 -6.50 -17.50 -18.44
N GLU A 743 -6.48 -18.51 -19.30
CA GLU A 743 -5.37 -19.45 -19.35
C GLU A 743 -4.08 -18.70 -19.57
N GLY A 744 -3.12 -19.01 -18.74
CA GLY A 744 -1.83 -18.40 -18.87
C GLY A 744 -1.68 -17.03 -18.24
N ASP A 745 -2.71 -16.39 -17.69
CA ASP A 745 -2.66 -15.08 -17.03
C ASP A 745 -2.85 -15.20 -15.51
N ALA A 746 -2.04 -14.45 -14.77
CA ALA A 746 -2.07 -14.36 -13.31
C ALA A 746 -3.03 -13.30 -12.78
N THR A 747 -3.71 -12.59 -13.66
CA THR A 747 -4.58 -11.48 -13.30
C THR A 747 -5.89 -11.99 -12.74
N LEU A 748 -6.24 -11.54 -11.53
CA LEU A 748 -7.57 -11.80 -10.98
C LEU A 748 -8.59 -10.97 -11.77
N MET A 749 -9.61 -11.64 -12.28
CA MET A 749 -10.68 -11.04 -13.09
C MET A 749 -12.03 -11.28 -12.45
N TRP A 750 -12.96 -10.37 -12.70
CA TRP A 750 -14.37 -10.49 -12.37
C TRP A 750 -15.17 -10.71 -13.63
N LEU A 751 -16.08 -11.67 -13.58
CA LEU A 751 -16.99 -12.05 -14.68
C LEU A 751 -18.44 -11.92 -14.21
N LEU A 752 -19.34 -11.50 -15.09
CA LEU A 752 -20.77 -11.55 -14.79
C LEU A 752 -21.18 -13.00 -14.52
N LYS A 753 -21.78 -13.24 -13.36
CA LYS A 753 -22.18 -14.59 -12.93
C LYS A 753 -23.10 -15.28 -13.95
N GLU A 754 -24.03 -14.53 -14.52
CA GLU A 754 -24.97 -15.03 -15.53
C GLU A 754 -24.31 -15.49 -16.84
N ASP A 755 -23.08 -15.02 -17.11
CA ASP A 755 -22.38 -15.28 -18.36
C ASP A 755 -21.33 -16.39 -18.26
N LEU A 756 -21.08 -16.96 -17.08
CA LEU A 756 -20.05 -17.99 -16.90
C LEU A 756 -20.16 -19.11 -17.96
N GLN A 757 -21.37 -19.61 -18.20
CA GLN A 757 -21.61 -20.65 -19.18
C GLN A 757 -21.63 -20.14 -20.64
N ARG A 758 -21.62 -18.82 -20.82
CA ARG A 758 -21.71 -18.18 -22.14
C ARG A 758 -20.35 -17.75 -22.69
N VAL A 759 -19.28 -17.78 -21.91
CA VAL A 759 -17.95 -17.35 -22.35
C VAL A 759 -17.49 -18.17 -23.58
N ARG A 760 -17.77 -19.46 -23.57
CA ARG A 760 -17.45 -20.35 -24.68
C ARG A 760 -18.48 -20.25 -25.82
N GLY A 761 -18.03 -20.46 -27.03
CA GLY A 761 -18.92 -20.59 -28.21
C GLY A 761 -19.11 -19.30 -29.03
N HIS A 762 -18.48 -18.20 -28.67
CA HIS A 762 -18.52 -16.98 -29.48
C HIS A 762 -17.39 -16.95 -30.53
N VAL A 763 -17.58 -17.75 -31.57
CA VAL A 763 -16.66 -17.74 -32.73
C VAL A 763 -17.07 -16.60 -33.66
N PHE A 764 -16.18 -15.68 -33.88
CA PHE A 764 -16.37 -14.62 -34.88
C PHE A 764 -15.59 -14.97 -36.16
N GLN A 765 -16.27 -14.84 -37.30
CA GLN A 765 -15.64 -15.00 -38.62
C GLN A 765 -15.69 -13.67 -39.36
N GLY A 766 -14.62 -13.34 -40.07
CA GLY A 766 -14.49 -12.08 -40.80
C GLY A 766 -13.47 -11.15 -40.16
N SER A 767 -13.15 -10.10 -40.88
CA SER A 767 -12.15 -9.11 -40.49
C SER A 767 -12.79 -7.73 -40.32
N PHE A 768 -12.31 -6.94 -39.39
CA PHE A 768 -12.74 -5.56 -39.16
C PHE A 768 -11.62 -4.71 -38.59
N VAL A 769 -11.78 -3.41 -38.70
CA VAL A 769 -10.87 -2.42 -38.13
C VAL A 769 -11.51 -1.80 -36.91
N LEU A 770 -10.83 -1.88 -35.76
CA LEU A 770 -11.20 -1.23 -34.52
C LEU A 770 -10.56 0.16 -34.47
N HIS A 771 -11.37 1.19 -34.31
CA HIS A 771 -10.88 2.57 -34.24
C HIS A 771 -10.09 2.82 -32.94
N GLN A 772 -9.02 3.60 -33.02
CA GLN A 772 -8.16 3.92 -31.85
C GLN A 772 -8.92 4.53 -30.64
N ALA A 773 -10.06 5.19 -30.87
CA ALA A 773 -10.90 5.74 -29.81
C ALA A 773 -11.96 4.77 -29.31
N ASP A 774 -12.08 3.56 -29.86
CA ASP A 774 -13.05 2.57 -29.40
C ASP A 774 -12.74 2.14 -27.96
N ARG A 775 -13.76 1.96 -27.14
CA ARG A 775 -13.59 1.55 -25.74
C ARG A 775 -12.89 0.20 -25.60
N LEU A 776 -13.08 -0.70 -26.58
CA LEU A 776 -12.41 -2.00 -26.60
C LEU A 776 -10.91 -1.86 -26.87
N ALA A 777 -10.50 -0.89 -27.71
CA ALA A 777 -9.09 -0.57 -27.91
C ALA A 777 -8.42 -0.07 -26.60
N HIS A 778 -9.16 0.64 -25.77
CA HIS A 778 -8.68 1.07 -24.46
C HIS A 778 -8.65 -0.06 -23.44
N TYR A 779 -9.59 -0.98 -23.50
CA TYR A 779 -9.59 -2.18 -22.66
C TYR A 779 -8.34 -3.02 -22.89
N PHE A 780 -7.88 -3.13 -24.13
CA PHE A 780 -6.68 -3.86 -24.54
C PHE A 780 -5.44 -2.99 -24.75
N ALA A 781 -5.41 -1.77 -24.22
CA ALA A 781 -4.33 -0.83 -24.52
C ALA A 781 -2.93 -1.34 -24.14
N THR A 782 -2.83 -2.14 -23.09
CA THR A 782 -1.55 -2.75 -22.66
C THR A 782 -1.12 -3.85 -23.61
N GLU A 783 -2.03 -4.76 -23.96
CA GLU A 783 -1.79 -5.86 -24.88
C GLU A 783 -1.43 -5.35 -26.28
N ILE A 784 -2.20 -4.37 -26.79
CA ILE A 784 -1.93 -3.74 -28.09
C ILE A 784 -0.52 -3.14 -28.12
N ARG A 785 -0.10 -2.49 -27.02
CA ARG A 785 1.26 -1.95 -26.94
C ARG A 785 2.32 -3.05 -26.91
N GLN A 786 2.06 -4.14 -26.21
CA GLN A 786 2.98 -5.28 -26.14
C GLN A 786 3.06 -6.04 -27.47
N GLU A 787 1.93 -6.28 -28.12
CA GLU A 787 1.84 -7.01 -29.37
C GLU A 787 2.41 -6.23 -30.57
N PHE A 788 2.15 -4.94 -30.66
CA PHE A 788 2.45 -4.14 -31.83
C PHE A 788 3.47 -3.00 -31.59
N GLY A 789 3.93 -2.79 -30.36
CA GLY A 789 4.84 -1.67 -30.06
C GLY A 789 4.21 -0.28 -30.31
N LEU A 790 2.91 -0.19 -30.54
CA LEU A 790 2.19 1.03 -30.87
C LEU A 790 1.35 1.50 -29.69
N GLY A 791 1.32 2.83 -29.46
CA GLY A 791 0.40 3.43 -28.51
C GLY A 791 -1.02 3.50 -29.13
N ALA A 792 -1.69 4.66 -29.05
CA ALA A 792 -3.00 4.83 -29.68
C ALA A 792 -2.93 4.54 -31.19
N CYS A 793 -3.59 3.48 -31.62
CA CYS A 793 -3.59 3.00 -33.02
C CYS A 793 -4.91 2.35 -33.37
N TYR A 794 -5.15 2.17 -34.66
CA TYR A 794 -6.21 1.32 -35.19
C TYR A 794 -5.75 -0.13 -35.11
N VAL A 795 -6.64 -1.04 -34.74
CA VAL A 795 -6.33 -2.47 -34.59
C VAL A 795 -7.13 -3.27 -35.59
N ILE A 796 -6.48 -4.20 -36.25
CA ILE A 796 -7.10 -5.09 -37.23
C ILE A 796 -7.41 -6.41 -36.54
N TYR A 797 -8.65 -6.82 -36.63
CA TYR A 797 -9.10 -8.13 -36.18
C TYR A 797 -9.37 -9.06 -37.37
N SER A 798 -8.91 -10.30 -37.26
CA SER A 798 -9.32 -11.40 -38.11
C SER A 798 -9.91 -12.49 -37.20
N GLY A 799 -11.20 -12.67 -37.31
CA GLY A 799 -11.97 -13.42 -36.32
C GLY A 799 -11.87 -12.73 -34.95
N THR A 800 -11.53 -13.48 -33.91
CA THR A 800 -11.34 -12.98 -32.56
C THR A 800 -9.92 -12.50 -32.28
N GLN A 801 -9.00 -12.62 -33.22
CA GLN A 801 -7.59 -12.30 -33.05
C GLN A 801 -7.25 -10.90 -33.54
N ARG A 802 -6.40 -10.22 -32.80
CA ARG A 802 -5.71 -9.00 -33.24
C ARG A 802 -4.54 -9.40 -34.12
N THR A 803 -4.62 -9.14 -35.43
CA THR A 803 -3.65 -9.60 -36.42
C THR A 803 -2.78 -8.50 -36.99
N GLY A 804 -3.15 -7.23 -36.71
CA GLY A 804 -2.37 -6.09 -37.17
C GLY A 804 -2.81 -4.79 -36.51
N ALA A 805 -1.97 -3.76 -36.69
CA ALA A 805 -2.27 -2.42 -36.20
C ALA A 805 -1.68 -1.34 -37.12
N PHE A 806 -2.29 -0.17 -37.15
CA PHE A 806 -1.78 0.94 -37.93
C PHE A 806 -2.06 2.31 -37.28
N LYS A 807 -1.20 3.27 -37.59
CA LYS A 807 -1.45 4.69 -37.32
C LYS A 807 -1.81 5.40 -38.60
N MET A 808 -2.75 6.31 -38.51
CA MET A 808 -3.26 7.07 -39.64
C MET A 808 -3.42 8.53 -39.25
N SER A 809 -2.93 9.42 -40.08
CA SER A 809 -3.29 10.82 -40.06
C SER A 809 -4.44 11.06 -41.04
N ARG A 810 -5.40 11.90 -40.66
CA ARG A 810 -6.57 12.19 -41.49
C ARG A 810 -6.75 13.70 -41.70
N ARG A 811 -6.92 14.11 -42.95
CA ARG A 811 -7.33 15.45 -43.32
C ARG A 811 -8.56 15.34 -44.22
N SER A 812 -9.73 15.60 -43.64
CA SER A 812 -11.04 15.46 -44.38
C SER A 812 -11.24 14.02 -44.85
N LYS A 813 -11.19 13.78 -46.17
CA LYS A 813 -11.32 12.48 -46.79
C LYS A 813 -9.98 11.79 -47.06
N ASP A 814 -8.88 12.50 -46.96
CA ASP A 814 -7.57 11.97 -47.21
C ASP A 814 -7.02 11.33 -45.93
N ALA A 815 -6.60 10.09 -46.04
CA ALA A 815 -6.13 9.24 -44.94
C ALA A 815 -4.75 8.69 -45.30
N ILE A 816 -3.71 9.11 -44.58
CA ILE A 816 -2.35 8.71 -44.78
C ILE A 816 -1.95 7.69 -43.69
N ILE A 817 -1.60 6.49 -44.08
CA ILE A 817 -1.05 5.48 -43.17
C ILE A 817 0.39 5.86 -42.88
N THR A 818 0.66 6.24 -41.63
CA THR A 818 1.99 6.66 -41.18
C THR A 818 2.79 5.53 -40.55
N ARG A 819 2.13 4.45 -40.12
CA ARG A 819 2.77 3.25 -39.60
C ARG A 819 1.82 2.05 -39.75
N PHE A 820 2.36 0.91 -40.12
CA PHE A 820 1.59 -0.33 -40.30
C PHE A 820 2.36 -1.53 -39.79
N ILE A 821 1.69 -2.42 -39.09
CA ILE A 821 2.19 -3.73 -38.65
C ILE A 821 1.14 -4.76 -39.03
N GLY A 822 1.52 -5.71 -39.84
CA GLY A 822 0.64 -6.74 -40.39
C GLY A 822 1.17 -7.26 -41.72
N ASN A 823 0.44 -8.17 -42.34
CA ASN A 823 0.77 -8.76 -43.62
C ASN A 823 -0.13 -8.25 -44.78
N LEU A 824 -0.05 -8.86 -45.93
CA LEU A 824 -0.83 -8.47 -47.11
C LEU A 824 -2.35 -8.60 -46.90
N HIS A 825 -2.78 -9.58 -46.11
CA HIS A 825 -4.22 -9.74 -45.80
C HIS A 825 -4.76 -8.54 -44.98
N GLU A 826 -4.04 -8.12 -43.93
CA GLU A 826 -4.38 -6.95 -43.11
C GLU A 826 -4.38 -5.67 -43.94
N ARG A 827 -3.47 -5.53 -44.90
CA ARG A 827 -3.46 -4.41 -45.82
C ARG A 827 -4.78 -4.34 -46.64
N HIS A 828 -5.24 -5.46 -47.22
CA HIS A 828 -6.51 -5.53 -47.91
C HIS A 828 -7.72 -5.19 -47.00
N VAL A 829 -7.65 -5.59 -45.74
CA VAL A 829 -8.69 -5.23 -44.74
C VAL A 829 -8.73 -3.72 -44.55
N ILE A 830 -7.59 -3.04 -44.45
CA ILE A 830 -7.53 -1.58 -44.32
C ILE A 830 -8.09 -0.92 -45.57
N GLU A 831 -7.73 -1.39 -46.76
CA GLU A 831 -8.22 -0.84 -48.01
C GLU A 831 -9.75 -1.02 -48.18
N ALA A 832 -10.28 -2.16 -47.79
CA ALA A 832 -11.71 -2.42 -47.76
C ALA A 832 -12.45 -1.51 -46.76
N TRP A 833 -11.87 -1.35 -45.56
CA TRP A 833 -12.37 -0.44 -44.54
C TRP A 833 -12.32 1.02 -45.01
N ALA A 834 -11.24 1.48 -45.64
CA ALA A 834 -11.12 2.84 -46.16
C ALA A 834 -12.14 3.12 -47.26
N ARG A 835 -12.37 2.17 -48.19
CA ARG A 835 -13.42 2.25 -49.21
C ARG A 835 -14.80 2.38 -48.57
N GLN A 836 -15.09 1.59 -47.54
CA GLN A 836 -16.34 1.64 -46.83
C GLN A 836 -16.61 3.05 -46.24
N TRP A 837 -15.56 3.71 -45.74
CA TRP A 837 -15.63 5.05 -45.18
C TRP A 837 -15.40 6.17 -46.20
N ARG A 838 -15.29 5.85 -47.50
CA ARG A 838 -15.03 6.77 -48.59
C ARG A 838 -13.79 7.64 -48.30
N LEU A 839 -12.71 7.01 -47.79
CA LEU A 839 -11.45 7.65 -47.54
C LEU A 839 -10.54 7.42 -48.76
N ASN A 840 -9.81 8.46 -49.16
CA ASN A 840 -8.72 8.37 -50.11
C ASN A 840 -7.50 7.92 -49.34
N LEU A 841 -7.11 6.66 -49.46
CA LEU A 841 -6.02 6.06 -48.69
C LEU A 841 -4.70 6.21 -49.44
N GLU A 842 -3.74 6.77 -48.74
CA GLU A 842 -2.34 6.85 -49.14
C GLU A 842 -1.47 6.11 -48.17
N TRP A 843 -0.42 5.45 -48.67
CA TRP A 843 0.58 4.77 -47.86
C TRP A 843 1.85 5.60 -47.84
N ASP A 844 2.31 5.99 -46.65
CA ASP A 844 3.60 6.63 -46.47
C ASP A 844 4.71 5.55 -46.55
N LEU A 845 5.49 5.57 -47.63
CA LEU A 845 6.43 4.51 -47.96
C LEU A 845 7.77 4.55 -47.19
N GLU A 846 7.91 5.43 -46.18
CA GLU A 846 9.02 5.33 -45.21
C GLU A 846 8.86 4.16 -44.21
N LEU A 847 8.01 3.21 -44.53
CA LEU A 847 7.73 2.07 -43.66
C LEU A 847 8.79 0.99 -43.80
N GLU A 848 9.61 0.83 -42.79
CA GLU A 848 10.33 -0.41 -42.54
C GLU A 848 9.33 -1.58 -42.50
N GLU A 849 9.49 -2.53 -43.43
CA GLU A 849 8.87 -3.86 -43.34
C GLU A 849 9.40 -4.53 -42.08
N SER A 850 8.76 -4.31 -40.97
CA SER A 850 9.07 -5.01 -39.73
C SER A 850 8.68 -6.47 -39.92
N GLN A 851 9.67 -7.32 -39.94
CA GLN A 851 9.48 -8.78 -39.88
C GLN A 851 8.55 -9.10 -38.68
N PRO A 852 7.63 -10.07 -38.81
CA PRO A 852 6.85 -10.52 -37.68
C PRO A 852 7.81 -10.94 -36.58
N LEU A 853 7.64 -10.37 -35.40
CA LEU A 853 8.27 -10.84 -34.17
C LEU A 853 7.78 -12.27 -33.94
N LEU A 854 8.56 -13.23 -34.46
CA LEU A 854 8.48 -14.63 -34.08
C LEU A 854 8.53 -14.68 -32.55
N ALA A 855 7.61 -15.40 -31.96
CA ALA A 855 7.59 -15.73 -30.57
C ALA A 855 9.00 -16.17 -30.13
N ASN A 856 9.74 -15.28 -29.50
CA ASN A 856 10.96 -15.64 -28.84
C ASN A 856 10.57 -16.33 -27.54
N ASP A 857 10.80 -17.63 -27.53
CA ASP A 857 11.14 -18.35 -26.31
C ASP A 857 12.33 -17.62 -25.65
N SER A 858 12.05 -16.77 -24.73
CA SER A 858 13.02 -16.21 -23.79
C SER A 858 12.41 -16.07 -22.42
N ASP A 859 12.23 -17.21 -21.77
CA ASP A 859 12.46 -17.31 -20.34
C ASP A 859 13.95 -17.05 -20.13
N SER A 860 14.31 -15.87 -19.77
CA SER A 860 15.41 -15.51 -18.86
C SER A 860 15.76 -14.02 -18.98
N LYS A 861 15.68 -13.32 -17.88
CA LYS A 861 16.06 -11.93 -17.60
C LYS A 861 14.91 -10.91 -17.68
N ARG A 862 14.01 -10.97 -16.73
CA ARG A 862 13.35 -9.76 -16.23
C ARG A 862 14.06 -9.32 -14.95
N GLY A 863 14.90 -8.31 -15.11
CA GLY A 863 15.41 -7.53 -13.99
C GLY A 863 14.27 -6.84 -13.26
N GLU A 864 14.33 -6.98 -11.96
CA GLU A 864 13.46 -6.33 -10.99
C GLU A 864 13.58 -4.81 -11.09
N HIS A 865 12.64 -4.19 -11.76
CA HIS A 865 12.29 -2.80 -11.48
C HIS A 865 11.00 -2.80 -10.69
N SER A 866 11.15 -2.85 -9.37
CA SER A 866 10.09 -2.58 -8.41
C SER A 866 9.77 -1.09 -8.48
N PRO A 867 8.52 -0.68 -8.75
CA PRO A 867 8.13 0.69 -8.52
C PRO A 867 8.11 0.93 -7.01
N ALA A 868 8.74 2.01 -6.59
CA ALA A 868 8.73 2.46 -5.21
C ALA A 868 7.30 2.51 -4.67
N PRO A 869 7.06 2.02 -3.44
CA PRO A 869 5.73 2.01 -2.86
C PRO A 869 5.30 3.44 -2.57
N ALA A 870 4.14 3.81 -3.11
CA ALA A 870 3.42 4.97 -2.61
C ALA A 870 3.09 4.73 -1.13
N GLU A 871 3.64 5.56 -0.26
CA GLU A 871 3.37 5.55 1.18
C GLU A 871 1.84 5.62 1.43
N ALA A 872 1.31 4.57 2.01
CA ALA A 872 -0.04 4.53 2.56
C ALA A 872 0.01 4.60 4.09
#